data_6a40b347da5596d01e463f338a746376
#
_entry.id   6a40b347da5596d01e463f338a746376
#
_cell.length_a   1.000
_cell.length_b   1.000
_cell.length_c   1.000
_cell.angle_alpha   90.00
_cell.angle_beta   90.00
_cell.angle_gamma   90.00
#
_symmetry.space_group_name_H-M   'P 1'
#
loop_
_entity.id
_entity.type
_entity.pdbx_description
1 polymer ?
#
loop_
_entity_poly.entity_id
_entity_poly.type
_entity_poly.pdbx_seq_one_letter_code
_entity_poly.pdbx_strand_id
1 'polypeptide(L)'
;MRIRHILSLILFLMPWYAVFAQNLEGVIDYDNPHKYILAGARIEGNTYFGQQQLLQQVGLQKGMELTVPGEDITAIINRLWFNRYFEDIAVSIDSITPGRDSIYLKIAIKERLRVSRWSFSGVKSGEKKDLQERLNLRRAGEFSEYVSKTSSDIIKRFYKEKGFLDVKVVPEVRKDSIIANAIKVNFAVDRGKKVKVRKINFIGHNEELSDYKLAKSMKKTKSAKFYNFFNSKKFDEKEYPNDKKSLISAFNEAGYRDARIVKDSIYTIGEGRLGIDFKIDQGKKYYFRNITWTGNSVYDAEALNSVLQIKKGDVYDVVTMQKRLSGGGKQNEMDISKIYRDNGYLFFNVYPVELNVEGDSVDVEMRIVEGKQAILNNIIINGNDLTNERIVRRQIFTRPGYLFSQSDFERSIREIASLGQFDPEAITNPTKGYSIIPDQNNNTVDIVYNVTEKPSSQFELSGGWGGRTFVGTVGLSFNNFSTRRFFDKSAWRPVPLGDAQNLAIRFQTSGTYYTALSASFSEPWLFGKKPTSLSLSAYYTRQTNSYLAWNILSKEKQMEIYGFSAGIGNRLKWPDNYFVLYNQVSWQTYKLTNWFENLFIFNDGIAHNLSYTLGISRNSTDQPIFPRGGSDISFSVSLTPPYSLFRKTDKGVLDNAGNPSKVGSWRDINYDKWSAKDRYKWIEYHKWSLKANFYQKLIGDLVLKTKFQFGYLGYYNRKWGYSPFEGFLVGGDGMSGYNNYGTEVISLRGYQNYSLTPTSYSQYNTNGYAYSGNVYDKFSIELRYPIVLQPQSTIFALAFFEGGNCWSDIRNFNPFQIKRSAGVGVRVYLPVVGLLGIDWGYGFDDSVNGKSQFHFLIGQEF
;
A
#
# COMPACT_ATOMS: atom_id res chain seq x y z
N MET A 1 71.96 6.64 36.02
CA MET A 1 73.42 6.48 35.70
C MET A 1 73.50 5.19 34.87
N ARG A 2 74.14 5.24 33.66
CA ARG A 2 74.32 4.19 32.63
C ARG A 2 73.15 4.07 31.59
N ILE A 3 73.07 4.98 30.66
CA ILE A 3 72.70 4.83 29.25
C ILE A 3 73.30 6.09 28.53
N ARG A 4 74.62 6.20 28.50
CA ARG A 4 75.28 7.33 27.82
C ARG A 4 76.50 6.92 26.99
N HIS A 5 76.74 5.63 26.77
CA HIS A 5 77.93 5.15 26.04
C HIS A 5 77.69 4.17 24.89
N ILE A 6 76.43 4.07 24.34
CA ILE A 6 76.17 3.26 23.14
C ILE A 6 75.89 4.08 21.90
N LEU A 7 75.83 5.40 21.99
CA LEU A 7 75.59 6.28 20.86
C LEU A 7 76.84 6.80 20.13
N SER A 8 78.03 6.43 20.61
CA SER A 8 79.30 6.90 20.02
C SER A 8 80.05 5.88 19.17
N LEU A 9 79.51 4.68 19.00
CA LEU A 9 80.20 3.63 18.24
C LEU A 9 79.51 3.24 16.91
N ILE A 10 78.44 3.89 16.52
CA ILE A 10 77.71 3.64 15.22
C ILE A 10 78.10 4.70 14.16
N LEU A 11 78.91 5.68 14.47
CA LEU A 11 79.26 6.76 13.52
C LEU A 11 80.57 6.55 12.77
N PHE A 12 81.22 5.36 12.84
CA PHE A 12 82.50 5.11 12.23
C PHE A 12 82.61 3.95 11.27
N LEU A 13 81.50 3.39 10.79
CA LEU A 13 81.50 2.34 9.74
C LEU A 13 80.39 2.54 8.72
N MET A 14 80.42 3.65 8.00
CA MET A 14 79.80 3.73 6.69
C MET A 14 80.94 3.77 5.64
N PRO A 15 81.02 2.76 4.75
CA PRO A 15 81.91 2.89 3.60
C PRO A 15 81.35 3.95 2.67
N TRP A 16 82.30 4.83 2.23
CA TRP A 16 82.10 5.78 1.14
C TRP A 16 81.78 5.02 -0.13
N TYR A 17 80.50 4.83 -0.42
CA TYR A 17 80.02 4.70 -1.80
C TYR A 17 79.68 6.09 -2.27
N ALA A 18 80.71 6.78 -2.89
CA ALA A 18 80.47 7.91 -3.75
C ALA A 18 79.66 7.39 -4.96
N VAL A 19 78.37 7.47 -4.86
CA VAL A 19 77.48 7.43 -6.04
C VAL A 19 77.77 8.71 -6.76
N PHE A 20 78.40 8.64 -7.89
CA PHE A 20 78.41 9.74 -8.86
C PHE A 20 76.95 9.89 -9.33
N ALA A 21 76.14 10.65 -8.62
CA ALA A 21 75.03 11.36 -9.20
C ALA A 21 75.64 12.41 -10.13
N GLN A 22 75.60 12.12 -11.40
CA GLN A 22 75.84 13.21 -12.40
C GLN A 22 74.76 14.23 -12.13
N ASN A 23 75.14 15.37 -11.58
CA ASN A 23 74.22 16.53 -11.46
C ASN A 23 73.96 17.00 -12.90
N LEU A 24 72.74 16.67 -13.36
CA LEU A 24 72.09 17.16 -14.58
C LEU A 24 71.65 18.62 -14.43
N GLU A 25 71.89 19.27 -13.28
CA GLU A 25 71.49 20.67 -12.99
C GLU A 25 72.14 21.75 -13.93
N GLY A 26 73.02 21.41 -14.84
CA GLY A 26 73.60 22.33 -15.81
C GLY A 26 73.11 22.16 -17.25
N VAL A 27 72.17 21.29 -17.54
CA VAL A 27 71.83 20.91 -18.93
C VAL A 27 70.38 21.40 -19.31
N ILE A 28 69.57 21.76 -18.40
CA ILE A 28 68.20 22.24 -18.67
C ILE A 28 68.07 23.67 -18.22
N ASP A 29 68.04 24.55 -19.21
CA ASP A 29 67.74 25.96 -18.99
C ASP A 29 66.23 26.16 -19.04
N TYR A 30 65.62 26.51 -17.88
CA TYR A 30 64.19 26.71 -17.77
C TYR A 30 63.73 27.99 -18.45
N ASP A 31 64.65 28.94 -18.71
CA ASP A 31 64.34 30.21 -19.40
C ASP A 31 64.43 30.07 -20.91
N ASN A 32 65.10 29.02 -21.41
CA ASN A 32 65.27 28.76 -22.85
C ASN A 32 64.90 27.34 -23.21
N PRO A 33 63.61 27.08 -23.57
CA PRO A 33 63.16 25.76 -23.98
C PRO A 33 63.88 25.25 -25.23
N HIS A 34 64.38 24.03 -25.16
CA HIS A 34 65.02 23.35 -26.27
C HIS A 34 64.19 22.28 -26.89
N LYS A 35 64.30 22.10 -28.22
CA LYS A 35 63.60 20.99 -28.91
C LYS A 35 64.51 19.78 -28.94
N TYR A 36 63.93 18.65 -28.48
CA TYR A 36 64.61 17.36 -28.46
C TYR A 36 63.82 16.34 -29.23
N ILE A 37 64.50 15.34 -29.83
CA ILE A 37 63.87 14.18 -30.42
C ILE A 37 63.66 13.11 -29.31
N LEU A 38 62.48 12.58 -29.18
CA LEU A 38 62.27 11.52 -28.23
C LEU A 38 62.88 10.19 -28.65
N ALA A 39 63.97 9.79 -27.98
CA ALA A 39 64.65 8.51 -28.24
C ALA A 39 63.95 7.33 -27.62
N GLY A 40 63.21 7.60 -26.52
CA GLY A 40 62.38 6.60 -25.83
C GLY A 40 61.73 7.16 -24.56
N ALA A 41 60.70 6.50 -24.07
CA ALA A 41 60.09 6.83 -22.81
C ALA A 41 59.81 5.54 -22.00
N ARG A 42 60.05 5.60 -20.70
CA ARG A 42 59.68 4.53 -19.78
C ARG A 42 58.76 5.05 -18.71
N ILE A 43 57.86 4.18 -18.26
CA ILE A 43 56.93 4.48 -17.18
C ILE A 43 57.29 3.60 -15.99
N GLU A 44 57.47 4.24 -14.85
CA GLU A 44 57.73 3.55 -13.59
C GLU A 44 56.53 3.73 -12.64
N GLY A 45 56.27 2.71 -11.81
CA GLY A 45 55.18 2.73 -10.83
C GLY A 45 53.82 2.22 -11.37
N ASN A 46 53.78 1.79 -12.65
CA ASN A 46 52.60 1.14 -13.22
C ASN A 46 52.48 -0.29 -12.70
N THR A 47 51.31 -0.61 -12.13
CA THR A 47 51.03 -1.95 -11.61
C THR A 47 49.79 -2.57 -12.26
N TYR A 48 48.84 -1.76 -12.62
CA TYR A 48 47.59 -2.21 -13.26
C TYR A 48 47.59 -1.95 -14.77
N PHE A 49 48.14 -0.82 -15.21
CA PHE A 49 48.17 -0.47 -16.63
C PHE A 49 49.46 -0.94 -17.29
N GLY A 50 49.34 -1.50 -18.49
CA GLY A 50 50.49 -1.84 -19.28
C GLY A 50 51.27 -0.60 -19.77
N GLN A 51 52.61 -0.64 -19.75
CA GLN A 51 53.48 0.47 -20.17
C GLN A 51 53.14 0.95 -21.57
N GLN A 52 52.97 0.05 -22.54
CA GLN A 52 52.63 0.41 -23.92
C GLN A 52 51.28 1.12 -24.04
N GLN A 53 50.27 0.67 -23.27
CA GLN A 53 48.97 1.29 -23.25
C GLN A 53 49.03 2.72 -22.75
N LEU A 54 49.75 2.96 -21.67
CA LEU A 54 49.92 4.31 -21.11
C LEU A 54 50.69 5.22 -22.08
N LEU A 55 51.78 4.71 -22.73
CA LEU A 55 52.54 5.47 -23.72
C LEU A 55 51.69 5.87 -24.93
N GLN A 56 50.86 4.99 -25.43
CA GLN A 56 49.89 5.29 -26.49
C GLN A 56 48.87 6.37 -26.05
N GLN A 57 48.39 6.27 -24.81
CA GLN A 57 47.42 7.19 -24.27
C GLN A 57 47.95 8.62 -24.14
N VAL A 58 49.20 8.78 -23.78
CA VAL A 58 49.84 10.10 -23.76
C VAL A 58 50.28 10.59 -25.14
N GLY A 59 50.23 9.71 -26.14
CA GLY A 59 50.62 10.06 -27.53
C GLY A 59 52.11 10.17 -27.74
N LEU A 60 52.92 9.48 -26.92
CA LEU A 60 54.38 9.48 -27.08
C LEU A 60 54.80 8.39 -28.06
N GLN A 61 55.51 8.80 -29.11
CA GLN A 61 56.12 7.90 -30.12
C GLN A 61 57.60 8.23 -30.28
N LYS A 62 58.43 7.21 -30.46
CA LYS A 62 59.83 7.36 -30.72
C LYS A 62 60.01 8.16 -32.00
N GLY A 63 60.89 9.17 -31.97
CA GLY A 63 61.17 10.10 -33.08
C GLY A 63 60.35 11.39 -33.07
N MET A 64 59.45 11.55 -32.10
CA MET A 64 58.61 12.76 -31.91
C MET A 64 59.50 13.92 -31.41
N GLU A 65 59.31 15.13 -31.93
CA GLU A 65 59.94 16.35 -31.42
C GLU A 65 59.17 16.83 -30.18
N LEU A 66 59.93 17.15 -29.11
CA LEU A 66 59.34 17.62 -27.82
C LEU A 66 60.08 18.85 -27.36
N THR A 67 59.35 19.85 -26.89
CA THR A 67 59.95 21.07 -26.28
C THR A 67 60.07 20.82 -24.76
N VAL A 68 61.30 20.89 -24.25
CA VAL A 68 61.66 20.63 -22.88
C VAL A 68 62.56 21.71 -22.30
N PRO A 69 62.16 22.35 -21.21
CA PRO A 69 60.84 22.35 -20.59
C PRO A 69 59.81 23.08 -21.46
N GLY A 70 58.50 22.66 -21.42
CA GLY A 70 57.51 23.33 -22.25
C GLY A 70 56.12 22.65 -22.18
N GLU A 71 55.25 23.13 -23.06
CA GLU A 71 53.81 22.72 -23.10
C GLU A 71 53.66 21.21 -23.41
N ASP A 72 54.60 20.61 -24.14
CA ASP A 72 54.56 19.18 -24.45
C ASP A 72 54.60 18.31 -23.21
N ILE A 73 55.48 18.67 -22.25
CA ILE A 73 55.53 17.95 -20.96
C ILE A 73 54.29 18.19 -20.14
N THR A 74 53.75 19.40 -20.13
CA THR A 74 52.49 19.73 -19.46
C THR A 74 51.33 18.97 -20.08
N ALA A 75 51.29 18.82 -21.40
CA ALA A 75 50.28 18.05 -22.12
C ALA A 75 50.30 16.54 -21.75
N ILE A 76 51.52 15.96 -21.62
CA ILE A 76 51.70 14.58 -21.17
C ILE A 76 51.08 14.40 -19.75
N ILE A 77 51.43 15.28 -18.82
CA ILE A 77 50.92 15.24 -17.44
C ILE A 77 49.41 15.41 -17.46
N ASN A 78 48.85 16.38 -18.17
CA ASN A 78 47.44 16.64 -18.26
C ASN A 78 46.63 15.48 -18.84
N ARG A 79 47.14 14.81 -19.88
CA ARG A 79 46.52 13.63 -20.48
C ARG A 79 46.43 12.46 -19.48
N LEU A 80 47.45 12.23 -18.68
CA LEU A 80 47.43 11.24 -17.63
C LEU A 80 46.48 11.64 -16.48
N TRP A 81 46.48 12.89 -16.05
CA TRP A 81 45.61 13.43 -15.02
C TRP A 81 44.13 13.38 -15.41
N PHE A 82 43.80 13.60 -16.66
CA PHE A 82 42.42 13.63 -17.15
C PHE A 82 41.67 12.35 -16.81
N ASN A 83 42.34 11.22 -16.80
CA ASN A 83 41.74 9.91 -16.50
C ASN A 83 41.50 9.65 -15.01
N ARG A 84 42.01 10.51 -14.13
CA ARG A 84 41.88 10.39 -12.66
C ARG A 84 42.36 9.08 -12.06
N TYR A 85 43.24 8.33 -12.77
CA TYR A 85 43.74 7.05 -12.32
C TYR A 85 44.99 7.12 -11.45
N PHE A 86 45.61 8.27 -11.40
CA PHE A 86 46.91 8.46 -10.77
C PHE A 86 46.76 9.42 -9.56
N GLU A 87 47.54 9.15 -8.53
CA GLU A 87 47.67 9.99 -7.33
C GLU A 87 48.78 11.01 -7.52
N ASP A 88 49.86 10.62 -8.23
CA ASP A 88 51.00 11.48 -8.54
C ASP A 88 51.56 11.12 -9.91
N ILE A 89 52.05 12.11 -10.60
CA ILE A 89 52.66 12.01 -11.93
C ILE A 89 53.84 12.96 -11.99
N ALA A 90 55.03 12.42 -12.17
CA ALA A 90 56.24 13.18 -12.36
C ALA A 90 56.90 12.77 -13.67
N VAL A 91 57.24 13.76 -14.50
CA VAL A 91 57.96 13.55 -15.74
C VAL A 91 59.37 14.13 -15.59
N SER A 92 60.36 13.31 -15.82
CA SER A 92 61.77 13.70 -15.75
C SER A 92 62.56 13.21 -16.98
N ILE A 93 63.67 13.85 -17.26
CA ILE A 93 64.64 13.38 -18.26
C ILE A 93 65.41 12.23 -17.60
N ASP A 94 65.46 11.07 -18.23
CA ASP A 94 66.25 9.95 -17.80
C ASP A 94 67.68 9.99 -18.27
N SER A 95 67.86 10.35 -19.54
CA SER A 95 69.20 10.60 -20.14
C SER A 95 69.06 11.43 -21.41
N ILE A 96 70.16 12.07 -21.79
CA ILE A 96 70.36 12.84 -23.06
C ILE A 96 71.42 12.09 -23.84
N THR A 97 71.17 11.91 -25.13
CA THR A 97 72.19 11.29 -26.03
C THR A 97 73.46 12.13 -26.19
N PRO A 98 74.60 11.56 -26.48
CA PRO A 98 75.87 12.28 -26.57
C PRO A 98 75.86 13.46 -27.54
N GLY A 99 75.03 13.44 -28.59
CA GLY A 99 74.84 14.54 -29.54
C GLY A 99 73.97 15.68 -29.03
N ARG A 100 73.33 15.56 -27.83
CA ARG A 100 72.45 16.50 -27.22
C ARG A 100 71.09 16.77 -27.96
N ASP A 101 70.81 15.99 -29.02
CA ASP A 101 69.60 16.19 -29.85
C ASP A 101 68.41 15.31 -29.44
N SER A 102 68.65 14.26 -28.66
CA SER A 102 67.63 13.29 -28.30
C SER A 102 67.60 13.02 -26.80
N ILE A 103 66.36 12.81 -26.27
CA ILE A 103 66.13 12.55 -24.84
C ILE A 103 65.44 11.28 -24.63
N TYR A 104 65.66 10.62 -23.46
CA TYR A 104 64.87 9.61 -22.87
C TYR A 104 64.05 10.21 -21.73
N LEU A 105 62.72 9.96 -21.74
CA LEU A 105 61.85 10.43 -20.69
C LEU A 105 61.54 9.31 -19.71
N LYS A 106 61.53 9.66 -18.44
CA LYS A 106 61.05 8.82 -17.35
C LYS A 106 59.78 9.44 -16.78
N ILE A 107 58.67 8.69 -16.84
CA ILE A 107 57.40 9.09 -16.28
C ILE A 107 57.16 8.24 -15.04
N ALA A 108 57.30 8.81 -13.88
CA ALA A 108 56.99 8.17 -12.61
C ALA A 108 55.52 8.43 -12.27
N ILE A 109 54.77 7.38 -12.11
CA ILE A 109 53.35 7.46 -11.78
C ILE A 109 53.08 6.74 -10.47
N LYS A 110 52.12 7.25 -9.70
CA LYS A 110 51.58 6.58 -8.54
C LYS A 110 50.10 6.30 -8.81
N GLU A 111 49.75 5.06 -9.07
CA GLU A 111 48.35 4.68 -9.33
C GLU A 111 47.51 4.77 -8.07
N ARG A 112 46.29 5.30 -8.19
CA ARG A 112 45.30 5.33 -7.10
C ARG A 112 44.82 3.91 -6.80
N LEU A 113 44.61 3.64 -5.51
CA LEU A 113 44.07 2.37 -5.04
C LEU A 113 42.63 2.20 -5.49
N ARG A 114 42.27 0.99 -5.90
CA ARG A 114 40.96 0.62 -6.43
C ARG A 114 40.27 -0.42 -5.57
N VAL A 115 38.94 -0.29 -5.42
CA VAL A 115 38.15 -1.23 -4.64
C VAL A 115 37.89 -2.50 -5.41
N SER A 116 38.47 -3.64 -4.98
CA SER A 116 38.10 -4.96 -5.49
C SER A 116 36.81 -5.49 -4.85
N ARG A 117 36.70 -5.29 -3.56
CA ARG A 117 35.53 -5.76 -2.77
C ARG A 117 35.35 -4.88 -1.54
N TRP A 118 34.11 -4.71 -1.11
CA TRP A 118 33.78 -4.15 0.21
C TRP A 118 32.86 -5.07 0.99
N SER A 119 32.95 -5.00 2.30
CA SER A 119 32.18 -5.79 3.25
C SER A 119 31.84 -4.99 4.50
N PHE A 120 30.92 -5.51 5.30
CA PHE A 120 30.52 -4.91 6.56
C PHE A 120 30.66 -5.93 7.69
N SER A 121 31.27 -5.52 8.78
CA SER A 121 31.26 -6.24 10.05
C SER A 121 30.43 -5.48 11.10
N GLY A 122 29.83 -6.16 12.06
CA GLY A 122 28.91 -5.59 13.05
C GLY A 122 27.53 -5.19 12.52
N VAL A 123 27.20 -5.50 11.27
CA VAL A 123 25.94 -5.18 10.56
C VAL A 123 25.03 -6.40 10.48
N LYS A 124 23.72 -6.22 10.69
CA LYS A 124 22.72 -7.28 10.52
C LYS A 124 22.59 -7.69 9.06
N SER A 125 22.33 -8.99 8.80
CA SER A 125 22.24 -9.53 7.43
C SER A 125 21.25 -8.76 6.55
N GLY A 126 20.05 -8.44 7.03
CA GLY A 126 19.04 -7.68 6.28
C GLY A 126 19.41 -6.22 6.01
N GLU A 127 20.38 -5.65 6.73
CA GLU A 127 20.81 -4.25 6.55
C GLU A 127 21.97 -4.10 5.55
N LYS A 128 22.64 -5.21 5.23
CA LYS A 128 23.80 -5.18 4.31
C LYS A 128 23.42 -4.72 2.91
N LYS A 129 22.26 -5.17 2.42
CA LYS A 129 21.76 -4.80 1.10
C LYS A 129 21.41 -3.31 1.04
N ASP A 130 20.69 -2.81 2.05
CA ASP A 130 20.32 -1.39 2.14
C ASP A 130 21.57 -0.48 2.16
N LEU A 131 22.61 -0.90 2.91
CA LEU A 131 23.87 -0.15 2.95
C LEU A 131 24.63 -0.23 1.62
N GLN A 132 24.63 -1.38 0.95
CA GLN A 132 25.24 -1.51 -0.37
C GLN A 132 24.62 -0.59 -1.41
N GLU A 133 23.28 -0.45 -1.40
CA GLU A 133 22.54 0.44 -2.30
C GLU A 133 22.77 1.92 -2.00
N ARG A 134 22.94 2.28 -0.73
CA ARG A 134 23.20 3.67 -0.31
C ARG A 134 24.66 4.12 -0.53
N LEU A 135 25.61 3.18 -0.49
CA LEU A 135 27.02 3.46 -0.73
C LEU A 135 27.27 3.51 -2.24
N ASN A 136 27.74 4.64 -2.72
CA ASN A 136 28.11 4.80 -4.14
C ASN A 136 29.49 4.20 -4.45
N LEU A 137 29.76 3.00 -3.91
CA LEU A 137 30.99 2.26 -4.18
C LEU A 137 30.80 1.34 -5.38
N ARG A 138 31.77 1.37 -6.29
CA ARG A 138 31.79 0.50 -7.48
C ARG A 138 33.06 -0.35 -7.47
N ARG A 139 32.97 -1.59 -8.00
CA ARG A 139 34.16 -2.42 -8.25
C ARG A 139 35.06 -1.71 -9.25
N ALA A 140 36.35 -1.79 -9.03
CA ALA A 140 37.37 -1.06 -9.77
C ALA A 140 37.26 0.48 -9.64
N GLY A 141 36.38 1.01 -8.79
CA GLY A 141 36.30 2.43 -8.49
C GLY A 141 37.50 2.89 -7.63
N GLU A 142 37.78 4.16 -7.67
CA GLU A 142 38.78 4.82 -6.85
C GLU A 142 38.41 4.75 -5.36
N PHE A 143 39.40 4.57 -4.50
CA PHE A 143 39.27 4.67 -3.06
C PHE A 143 40.24 5.72 -2.52
N SER A 144 39.70 6.93 -2.34
CA SER A 144 40.41 8.06 -1.70
C SER A 144 39.97 8.19 -0.24
N GLU A 145 40.70 8.99 0.52
CA GLU A 145 40.33 9.33 1.90
C GLU A 145 38.95 9.98 1.95
N TYR A 146 38.61 10.81 0.96
CA TYR A 146 37.30 11.42 0.81
C TYR A 146 36.19 10.35 0.65
N VAL A 147 36.40 9.36 -0.23
CA VAL A 147 35.44 8.26 -0.45
C VAL A 147 35.26 7.43 0.84
N SER A 148 36.37 7.16 1.54
CA SER A 148 36.36 6.44 2.83
C SER A 148 35.54 7.19 3.88
N LYS A 149 35.77 8.49 4.04
CA LYS A 149 35.07 9.35 5.00
C LYS A 149 33.60 9.48 4.65
N THR A 150 33.29 9.78 3.39
CA THR A 150 31.91 9.91 2.91
C THR A 150 31.12 8.60 3.11
N SER A 151 31.73 7.45 2.77
CA SER A 151 31.11 6.15 3.00
C SER A 151 30.84 5.88 4.48
N SER A 152 31.80 6.19 5.33
CA SER A 152 31.66 6.07 6.78
C SER A 152 30.55 6.96 7.33
N ASP A 153 30.43 8.18 6.82
CA ASP A 153 29.39 9.13 7.24
C ASP A 153 28.00 8.70 6.75
N ILE A 154 27.88 8.11 5.55
CA ILE A 154 26.63 7.50 5.07
C ILE A 154 26.20 6.36 6.00
N ILE A 155 27.12 5.47 6.39
CA ILE A 155 26.85 4.38 7.33
C ILE A 155 26.45 4.92 8.70
N LYS A 156 27.17 5.93 9.24
CA LYS A 156 26.81 6.58 10.51
C LYS A 156 25.40 7.18 10.44
N ARG A 157 25.08 7.90 9.35
CA ARG A 157 23.74 8.49 9.15
C ARG A 157 22.64 7.44 9.13
N PHE A 158 22.86 6.34 8.40
CA PHE A 158 21.93 5.22 8.34
C PHE A 158 21.60 4.65 9.73
N TYR A 159 22.61 4.49 10.58
CA TYR A 159 22.39 4.01 11.95
C TYR A 159 21.81 5.06 12.89
N LYS A 160 22.18 6.34 12.72
CA LYS A 160 21.54 7.45 13.47
C LYS A 160 20.04 7.53 13.15
N GLU A 161 19.63 7.40 11.88
CA GLU A 161 18.22 7.32 11.47
C GLU A 161 17.49 6.13 12.13
N LYS A 162 18.19 5.06 12.46
CA LYS A 162 17.67 3.91 13.21
C LYS A 162 17.70 4.08 14.73
N GLY A 163 18.23 5.22 15.22
CA GLY A 163 18.28 5.57 16.64
C GLY A 163 19.55 5.10 17.39
N PHE A 164 20.64 4.83 16.68
CA PHE A 164 21.95 4.53 17.26
C PHE A 164 22.83 5.78 17.16
N LEU A 165 22.87 6.61 18.20
CA LEU A 165 23.57 7.90 18.14
C LEU A 165 25.09 7.77 18.27
N ASP A 166 25.57 6.78 19.03
CA ASP A 166 26.98 6.56 19.32
C ASP A 166 27.66 5.61 18.33
N VAL A 167 27.14 5.51 17.12
CA VAL A 167 27.69 4.62 16.10
C VAL A 167 29.10 5.02 15.69
N LYS A 168 30.02 4.08 15.75
CA LYS A 168 31.40 4.21 15.29
C LYS A 168 31.58 3.37 14.03
N VAL A 169 32.21 3.94 13.04
CA VAL A 169 32.52 3.25 11.77
C VAL A 169 34.00 3.42 11.51
N VAL A 170 34.71 2.31 11.42
CA VAL A 170 36.14 2.28 11.12
C VAL A 170 36.35 1.53 9.82
N PRO A 171 36.82 2.19 8.76
CA PRO A 171 37.17 1.53 7.52
C PRO A 171 38.52 0.79 7.66
N GLU A 172 38.50 -0.51 7.52
CA GLU A 172 39.69 -1.35 7.48
C GLU A 172 40.07 -1.64 6.02
N VAL A 173 41.21 -1.13 5.61
CA VAL A 173 41.70 -1.29 4.23
C VAL A 173 42.81 -2.35 4.20
N ARG A 174 42.66 -3.35 3.35
CA ARG A 174 43.67 -4.39 3.14
C ARG A 174 43.98 -4.53 1.65
N LYS A 175 45.24 -4.69 1.30
CA LYS A 175 45.63 -4.94 -0.11
C LYS A 175 44.99 -6.27 -0.57
N ASP A 176 44.56 -6.31 -1.79
CA ASP A 176 44.10 -7.54 -2.41
C ASP A 176 45.30 -8.37 -2.87
N SER A 177 45.42 -9.62 -2.44
CA SER A 177 46.54 -10.51 -2.82
C SER A 177 46.45 -11.06 -4.25
N ILE A 178 45.26 -10.92 -4.88
CA ILE A 178 44.97 -11.50 -6.19
C ILE A 178 45.02 -10.42 -7.28
N ILE A 179 44.55 -9.22 -6.99
CA ILE A 179 44.43 -8.14 -7.97
C ILE A 179 45.43 -7.06 -7.62
N ALA A 180 46.34 -6.75 -8.55
CA ALA A 180 47.36 -5.71 -8.38
C ALA A 180 46.70 -4.32 -8.21
N ASN A 181 47.28 -3.50 -7.35
CA ASN A 181 46.81 -2.16 -7.00
C ASN A 181 45.33 -2.08 -6.54
N ALA A 182 44.83 -3.20 -6.02
CA ALA A 182 43.47 -3.27 -5.52
C ALA A 182 43.45 -3.45 -3.99
N ILE A 183 42.35 -3.00 -3.40
CA ILE A 183 42.09 -3.11 -1.97
C ILE A 183 40.75 -3.74 -1.68
N LYS A 184 40.69 -4.45 -0.57
CA LYS A 184 39.46 -4.87 0.10
C LYS A 184 39.17 -3.93 1.27
N VAL A 185 37.97 -3.39 1.30
CA VAL A 185 37.53 -2.47 2.36
C VAL A 185 36.50 -3.17 3.22
N ASN A 186 36.76 -3.27 4.52
CA ASN A 186 35.79 -3.73 5.50
C ASN A 186 35.39 -2.56 6.38
N PHE A 187 34.10 -2.20 6.38
CA PHE A 187 33.58 -1.20 7.31
C PHE A 187 33.19 -1.90 8.62
N ALA A 188 34.04 -1.75 9.63
CA ALA A 188 33.75 -2.24 10.98
C ALA A 188 32.80 -1.25 11.67
N VAL A 189 31.56 -1.71 11.91
CA VAL A 189 30.50 -0.89 12.48
C VAL A 189 30.23 -1.33 13.91
N ASP A 190 30.55 -0.47 14.88
CA ASP A 190 30.05 -0.56 16.23
C ASP A 190 28.82 0.34 16.35
N ARG A 191 27.66 -0.28 16.45
CA ARG A 191 26.37 0.43 16.50
C ARG A 191 26.11 1.09 17.85
N GLY A 192 26.79 0.64 18.89
CA GLY A 192 26.44 1.02 20.25
C GLY A 192 25.03 0.57 20.66
N LYS A 193 24.49 1.18 21.70
CA LYS A 193 23.13 0.91 22.19
C LYS A 193 22.11 1.82 21.49
N LYS A 194 20.93 1.25 21.19
CA LYS A 194 19.84 2.01 20.60
C LYS A 194 19.29 3.00 21.62
N VAL A 195 19.27 4.26 21.25
CA VAL A 195 18.83 5.35 22.11
C VAL A 195 17.33 5.54 22.06
N LYS A 196 16.70 5.62 23.23
CA LYS A 196 15.24 5.80 23.40
C LYS A 196 14.97 7.03 24.25
N VAL A 197 13.96 7.82 23.86
CA VAL A 197 13.49 8.93 24.69
C VAL A 197 12.72 8.37 25.88
N ARG A 198 13.24 8.60 27.09
CA ARG A 198 12.63 8.13 28.34
C ARG A 198 11.70 9.17 28.94
N LYS A 199 12.11 10.42 28.95
CA LYS A 199 11.38 11.51 29.56
C LYS A 199 11.36 12.73 28.65
N ILE A 200 10.24 13.42 28.60
CA ILE A 200 10.09 14.72 27.97
C ILE A 200 9.41 15.61 28.98
N ASN A 201 10.04 16.74 29.31
CA ASN A 201 9.49 17.75 30.21
C ASN A 201 9.22 19.03 29.44
N PHE A 202 8.14 19.68 29.78
CA PHE A 202 7.78 21.00 29.28
C PHE A 202 7.76 21.96 30.47
N ILE A 203 8.47 23.07 30.38
CA ILE A 203 8.67 24.04 31.47
C ILE A 203 8.28 25.41 30.96
N GLY A 204 7.44 26.14 31.67
CA GLY A 204 7.05 27.50 31.32
C GLY A 204 5.75 27.64 30.53
N HIS A 205 4.89 26.61 30.55
CA HIS A 205 3.54 26.65 30.04
C HIS A 205 2.51 26.58 31.17
N ASN A 206 1.29 26.99 30.93
CA ASN A 206 0.17 26.89 31.85
C ASN A 206 -0.57 25.52 31.73
N GLU A 207 -1.52 25.25 32.64
CA GLU A 207 -2.27 23.99 32.67
C GLU A 207 -3.27 23.79 31.55
N GLU A 208 -3.60 24.83 30.77
CA GLU A 208 -4.55 24.76 29.65
C GLU A 208 -4.04 23.79 28.56
N LEU A 209 -2.74 23.79 28.32
CA LEU A 209 -2.06 22.85 27.45
C LEU A 209 -1.30 21.80 28.29
N SER A 210 -1.97 20.71 28.65
CA SER A 210 -1.35 19.64 29.41
C SER A 210 -0.13 19.03 28.68
N ASP A 211 0.86 18.57 29.45
CA ASP A 211 2.04 17.85 28.95
C ASP A 211 1.67 16.72 27.99
N TYR A 212 0.52 16.08 28.21
CA TYR A 212 0.01 15.04 27.32
C TYR A 212 -0.35 15.60 25.92
N LYS A 213 -1.05 16.73 25.84
CA LYS A 213 -1.39 17.39 24.57
C LYS A 213 -0.12 17.83 23.85
N LEU A 214 0.84 18.42 24.56
CA LEU A 214 2.13 18.85 24.02
C LEU A 214 2.95 17.67 23.50
N ALA A 215 3.08 16.60 24.28
CA ALA A 215 3.75 15.38 23.86
C ALA A 215 3.04 14.69 22.67
N LYS A 216 1.71 14.82 22.55
CA LYS A 216 0.93 14.28 21.44
C LYS A 216 1.17 15.05 20.14
N SER A 217 1.40 16.36 20.18
CA SER A 217 1.66 17.20 19.00
C SER A 217 2.94 16.78 18.26
N MET A 218 3.98 16.38 18.98
CA MET A 218 5.21 15.84 18.41
C MET A 218 4.95 14.46 17.80
N LYS A 219 5.20 14.26 16.50
CA LYS A 219 4.84 13.02 15.79
C LYS A 219 5.84 11.88 16.02
N LYS A 220 7.12 12.18 16.09
CA LYS A 220 8.21 11.18 16.12
C LYS A 220 8.88 11.08 17.50
N THR A 221 9.07 12.19 18.18
CA THR A 221 9.69 12.23 19.51
C THR A 221 8.67 11.86 20.58
N LYS A 222 8.61 10.57 20.95
CA LYS A 222 7.67 10.03 21.95
C LYS A 222 8.40 9.47 23.17
N SER A 223 7.88 9.76 24.36
CA SER A 223 8.39 9.17 25.61
C SER A 223 7.96 7.72 25.79
N ALA A 224 8.75 6.96 26.55
CA ALA A 224 8.51 5.56 26.88
C ALA A 224 7.45 5.40 27.99
N LYS A 225 6.18 5.69 27.72
CA LYS A 225 5.06 5.43 28.63
C LYS A 225 4.38 4.11 28.28
N PHE A 226 3.74 3.47 29.25
CA PHE A 226 3.09 2.15 29.13
C PHE A 226 2.09 2.09 27.96
N TYR A 227 1.28 3.10 27.75
CA TYR A 227 0.28 3.16 26.67
C TYR A 227 0.88 3.45 25.29
N ASN A 228 2.19 3.72 25.18
CA ASN A 228 2.91 3.92 23.91
C ASN A 228 3.68 2.65 23.48
N PHE A 229 3.20 1.47 23.83
CA PHE A 229 3.94 0.20 23.61
C PHE A 229 4.28 -0.02 22.13
N PHE A 230 3.39 0.33 21.22
CA PHE A 230 3.55 0.14 19.78
C PHE A 230 4.27 1.29 19.05
N ASN A 231 4.49 2.43 19.71
CA ASN A 231 5.16 3.56 19.08
C ASN A 231 6.69 3.42 19.16
N SER A 232 7.38 3.79 18.07
CA SER A 232 8.83 3.87 18.08
C SER A 232 9.29 4.94 19.06
N LYS A 233 10.04 4.54 20.07
CA LYS A 233 10.60 5.42 21.13
C LYS A 233 12.01 5.89 20.80
N LYS A 234 12.47 5.64 19.57
CA LYS A 234 13.80 6.05 19.11
C LYS A 234 13.86 7.57 18.98
N PHE A 235 14.97 8.16 19.34
CA PHE A 235 15.23 9.55 18.99
C PHE A 235 15.62 9.63 17.51
N ASP A 236 14.98 10.53 16.78
CA ASP A 236 15.23 10.78 15.38
C ASP A 236 15.71 12.22 15.20
N GLU A 237 17.03 12.37 15.07
CA GLU A 237 17.69 13.68 14.99
C GLU A 237 17.19 14.51 13.78
N LYS A 238 16.84 13.83 12.67
CA LYS A 238 16.35 14.47 11.44
C LYS A 238 14.95 15.03 11.61
N GLU A 239 14.09 14.31 12.32
CA GLU A 239 12.69 14.70 12.52
C GLU A 239 12.49 15.62 13.75
N TYR A 240 13.48 15.73 14.61
CA TYR A 240 13.40 16.54 15.80
C TYR A 240 13.08 18.04 15.55
N PRO A 241 13.65 18.71 14.53
CA PRO A 241 13.24 20.06 14.18
C PRO A 241 11.78 20.18 13.76
N ASN A 242 11.22 19.17 13.07
CA ASN A 242 9.82 19.12 12.68
C ASN A 242 8.91 18.94 13.90
N ASP A 243 9.32 18.13 14.86
CA ASP A 243 8.59 17.95 16.12
C ASP A 243 8.58 19.25 16.95
N LYS A 244 9.67 20.03 16.97
CA LYS A 244 9.69 21.38 17.58
C LYS A 244 8.71 22.33 16.92
N LYS A 245 8.64 22.35 15.59
CA LYS A 245 7.64 23.14 14.85
C LYS A 245 6.23 22.69 15.19
N SER A 246 5.98 21.39 15.25
CA SER A 246 4.67 20.86 15.63
C SER A 246 4.27 21.22 17.07
N LEU A 247 5.25 21.28 17.97
CA LEU A 247 5.05 21.72 19.36
C LEU A 247 4.59 23.19 19.40
N ILE A 248 5.27 24.11 18.68
CA ILE A 248 4.87 25.50 18.59
C ILE A 248 3.50 25.63 17.89
N SER A 249 3.23 24.84 16.84
CA SER A 249 1.90 24.84 16.19
C SER A 249 0.78 24.49 17.17
N ALA A 250 1.03 23.62 18.16
CA ALA A 250 0.02 23.29 19.18
C ALA A 250 -0.29 24.47 20.12
N PHE A 251 0.69 25.33 20.39
CA PHE A 251 0.48 26.58 21.12
C PHE A 251 -0.29 27.57 20.26
N ASN A 252 0.07 27.71 18.98
CA ASN A 252 -0.61 28.59 18.05
C ASN A 252 -2.08 28.16 17.80
N GLU A 253 -2.36 26.84 17.76
CA GLU A 253 -3.74 26.31 17.72
C GLU A 253 -4.55 26.68 18.98
N ALA A 254 -3.89 26.87 20.11
CA ALA A 254 -4.52 27.28 21.35
C ALA A 254 -4.58 28.82 21.55
N GLY A 255 -4.12 29.61 20.58
CA GLY A 255 -4.16 31.05 20.58
C GLY A 255 -2.92 31.74 21.17
N TYR A 256 -1.87 31.00 21.48
CA TYR A 256 -0.61 31.56 21.96
C TYR A 256 0.29 31.91 20.78
N ARG A 257 0.02 33.03 20.14
CA ARG A 257 0.69 33.53 18.93
C ARG A 257 2.21 33.67 19.08
N ASP A 258 2.65 34.21 20.23
CA ASP A 258 4.06 34.53 20.49
C ASP A 258 4.84 33.39 21.15
N ALA A 259 4.25 32.20 21.21
CA ALA A 259 4.86 31.04 21.81
C ALA A 259 6.16 30.64 21.12
N ARG A 260 7.21 30.44 21.92
CA ARG A 260 8.54 30.05 21.41
C ARG A 260 9.25 29.11 22.35
N ILE A 261 10.09 28.27 21.79
CA ILE A 261 11.02 27.46 22.56
C ILE A 261 12.27 28.30 22.87
N VAL A 262 12.42 28.72 24.11
CA VAL A 262 13.58 29.52 24.57
C VAL A 262 14.85 28.68 24.56
N LYS A 263 14.76 27.42 25.02
CA LYS A 263 15.87 26.47 25.05
C LYS A 263 15.34 25.04 25.01
N ASP A 264 15.98 24.19 24.25
CA ASP A 264 15.81 22.75 24.34
C ASP A 264 17.13 22.11 24.82
N SER A 265 17.02 21.14 25.72
CA SER A 265 18.16 20.45 26.30
C SER A 265 17.96 18.96 26.17
N ILE A 266 18.90 18.28 25.51
CA ILE A 266 18.91 16.83 25.35
C ILE A 266 20.03 16.30 26.25
N TYR A 267 19.71 15.40 27.17
CA TYR A 267 20.67 14.85 28.12
C TYR A 267 20.48 13.35 28.33
N THR A 268 21.52 12.66 28.72
CA THR A 268 21.54 11.23 28.97
C THR A 268 21.09 10.94 30.41
N ILE A 269 20.07 10.10 30.57
CA ILE A 269 19.55 9.65 31.89
C ILE A 269 20.15 8.29 32.27
N GLY A 270 20.91 7.67 31.42
CA GLY A 270 21.53 6.36 31.58
C GLY A 270 21.80 5.74 30.19
N GLU A 271 22.44 4.56 30.20
CA GLU A 271 22.82 3.92 28.94
C GLU A 271 21.63 3.77 27.94
N GLY A 272 21.75 4.40 26.81
CA GLY A 272 20.73 4.34 25.74
C GLY A 272 19.40 5.02 26.08
N ARG A 273 19.36 5.94 27.06
CA ARG A 273 18.14 6.64 27.46
C ARG A 273 18.38 8.16 27.51
N LEU A 274 17.54 8.90 26.77
CA LEU A 274 17.57 10.35 26.74
C LEU A 274 16.41 10.98 27.52
N GLY A 275 16.70 12.11 28.14
CA GLY A 275 15.76 13.11 28.59
C GLY A 275 15.78 14.31 27.66
N ILE A 276 14.64 14.94 27.47
CA ILE A 276 14.50 16.16 26.65
C ILE A 276 13.69 17.15 27.49
N ASP A 277 14.27 18.32 27.74
CA ASP A 277 13.60 19.41 28.43
C ASP A 277 13.38 20.57 27.45
N PHE A 278 12.12 20.99 27.27
CA PHE A 278 11.75 22.19 26.54
C PHE A 278 11.43 23.31 27.52
N LYS A 279 12.22 24.38 27.49
CA LYS A 279 11.88 25.63 28.16
C LYS A 279 11.11 26.49 27.17
N ILE A 280 9.83 26.74 27.47
CA ILE A 280 8.89 27.41 26.59
C ILE A 280 8.53 28.76 27.20
N ASP A 281 8.52 29.77 26.39
CA ASP A 281 7.88 31.05 26.67
C ASP A 281 6.57 31.04 25.89
N GLN A 282 5.47 30.84 26.57
CA GLN A 282 4.16 30.68 25.99
C GLN A 282 3.55 31.98 25.49
N GLY A 283 3.95 33.12 26.07
CA GLY A 283 3.34 34.40 25.75
C GLY A 283 1.90 34.57 26.27
N LYS A 284 1.20 35.52 25.70
CA LYS A 284 -0.22 35.81 25.99
C LYS A 284 -1.11 35.05 25.01
N LYS A 285 -2.37 34.81 25.40
CA LYS A 285 -3.39 34.25 24.56
C LYS A 285 -4.08 35.39 23.80
N TYR A 286 -4.27 35.22 22.49
CA TYR A 286 -4.86 36.21 21.62
C TYR A 286 -6.21 35.75 21.07
N TYR A 287 -7.05 36.73 20.65
CA TYR A 287 -8.39 36.54 20.12
C TYR A 287 -8.59 37.34 18.83
N PHE A 288 -9.43 36.87 17.91
CA PHE A 288 -9.82 37.63 16.73
C PHE A 288 -10.72 38.77 17.11
N ARG A 289 -10.35 39.99 16.74
CA ARG A 289 -11.18 41.21 16.95
C ARG A 289 -12.01 41.55 15.73
N ASN A 290 -11.36 41.80 14.60
CA ASN A 290 -11.99 42.06 13.33
C ASN A 290 -11.35 41.21 12.24
N ILE A 291 -12.19 40.75 11.30
CA ILE A 291 -11.76 40.02 10.12
C ILE A 291 -12.34 40.74 8.91
N THR A 292 -11.48 41.30 8.08
CA THR A 292 -11.86 42.08 6.89
C THR A 292 -11.33 41.40 5.64
N TRP A 293 -12.01 41.59 4.53
CA TRP A 293 -11.63 41.05 3.24
C TRP A 293 -11.35 42.18 2.27
N THR A 294 -10.28 42.06 1.50
CA THR A 294 -9.89 43.03 0.48
C THR A 294 -9.50 42.30 -0.82
N GLY A 295 -10.01 42.77 -1.96
CA GLY A 295 -9.72 42.16 -3.26
C GLY A 295 -10.68 41.03 -3.67
N ASN A 296 -11.75 40.79 -2.93
CA ASN A 296 -12.76 39.75 -3.17
C ASN A 296 -13.90 40.31 -4.06
N SER A 297 -13.74 40.24 -5.37
CA SER A 297 -14.74 40.71 -6.33
C SER A 297 -15.75 39.61 -6.74
N VAL A 298 -15.38 38.36 -6.66
CA VAL A 298 -16.17 37.19 -7.10
C VAL A 298 -17.11 36.70 -6.00
N TYR A 299 -16.65 36.65 -4.76
CA TYR A 299 -17.46 36.24 -3.61
C TYR A 299 -17.52 37.36 -2.59
N ASP A 300 -18.68 37.59 -2.04
CA ASP A 300 -18.87 38.58 -0.97
C ASP A 300 -18.24 38.11 0.36
N ALA A 301 -18.05 39.05 1.26
CA ALA A 301 -17.43 38.77 2.57
C ALA A 301 -18.27 37.81 3.42
N GLU A 302 -19.60 37.79 3.25
CA GLU A 302 -20.49 36.91 4.01
C GLU A 302 -20.30 35.42 3.59
N ALA A 303 -20.25 35.17 2.28
CA ALA A 303 -19.96 33.84 1.74
C ALA A 303 -18.58 33.34 2.18
N LEU A 304 -17.55 34.20 2.11
CA LEU A 304 -16.20 33.85 2.55
C LEU A 304 -16.13 33.55 4.05
N ASN A 305 -16.82 34.38 4.88
CA ASN A 305 -16.89 34.12 6.32
C ASN A 305 -17.63 32.82 6.66
N SER A 306 -18.63 32.43 5.89
CA SER A 306 -19.37 31.18 6.08
C SER A 306 -18.45 29.96 5.92
N VAL A 307 -17.47 30.06 5.04
CA VAL A 307 -16.46 29.01 4.80
C VAL A 307 -15.31 29.10 5.80
N LEU A 308 -14.86 30.31 6.10
CA LEU A 308 -13.79 30.54 7.08
C LEU A 308 -14.21 30.08 8.49
N GLN A 309 -15.51 30.25 8.85
CA GLN A 309 -16.08 29.83 10.13
C GLN A 309 -15.30 30.33 11.37
N ILE A 310 -14.68 31.48 11.30
CA ILE A 310 -14.00 32.16 12.40
C ILE A 310 -14.78 33.43 12.68
N LYS A 311 -15.09 33.69 13.95
CA LYS A 311 -15.89 34.82 14.39
C LYS A 311 -15.09 35.76 15.28
N LYS A 312 -15.54 37.00 15.39
CA LYS A 312 -15.05 37.95 16.40
C LYS A 312 -15.14 37.35 17.81
N GLY A 313 -14.05 37.40 18.57
CA GLY A 313 -13.96 36.86 19.91
C GLY A 313 -13.48 35.38 19.96
N ASP A 314 -13.38 34.71 18.82
CA ASP A 314 -12.78 33.39 18.78
C ASP A 314 -11.28 33.44 19.12
N VAL A 315 -10.76 32.36 19.65
CA VAL A 315 -9.32 32.20 19.93
C VAL A 315 -8.53 32.39 18.64
N TYR A 316 -7.44 33.15 18.69
CA TYR A 316 -6.57 33.41 17.55
C TYR A 316 -5.79 32.15 17.15
N ASP A 317 -6.47 31.22 16.52
CA ASP A 317 -5.89 29.96 15.99
C ASP A 317 -5.42 30.17 14.55
N VAL A 318 -4.15 30.53 14.42
CA VAL A 318 -3.49 30.76 13.12
C VAL A 318 -3.44 29.50 12.28
N VAL A 319 -3.31 28.34 12.91
CA VAL A 319 -3.17 27.06 12.22
C VAL A 319 -4.50 26.64 11.56
N THR A 320 -5.60 26.77 12.29
CA THR A 320 -6.95 26.52 11.74
C THR A 320 -7.31 27.57 10.69
N MET A 321 -6.99 28.84 10.92
CA MET A 321 -7.16 29.90 9.92
C MET A 321 -6.45 29.53 8.61
N GLN A 322 -5.17 29.21 8.67
CA GLN A 322 -4.39 28.83 7.49
C GLN A 322 -4.95 27.60 6.76
N LYS A 323 -5.41 26.58 7.51
CA LYS A 323 -6.06 25.40 6.92
C LYS A 323 -7.34 25.77 6.16
N ARG A 324 -8.15 26.70 6.68
CA ARG A 324 -9.39 27.13 6.05
C ARG A 324 -9.19 28.11 4.90
N LEU A 325 -8.06 28.80 4.85
CA LEU A 325 -7.69 29.69 3.74
C LEU A 325 -7.09 28.92 2.56
N SER A 326 -6.13 28.03 2.79
CA SER A 326 -5.28 27.48 1.71
C SER A 326 -5.11 25.97 1.72
N GLY A 327 -5.98 25.23 2.43
CA GLY A 327 -6.02 23.78 2.32
C GLY A 327 -4.84 23.07 2.97
N GLY A 328 -4.66 23.21 4.27
CA GLY A 328 -3.80 22.31 5.06
C GLY A 328 -4.55 21.11 5.61
N GLY A 329 -5.80 20.94 5.23
CA GLY A 329 -6.76 19.99 5.75
C GLY A 329 -6.92 18.73 4.91
N LYS A 330 -7.77 17.86 5.38
CA LYS A 330 -8.10 16.60 4.71
C LYS A 330 -8.79 16.86 3.37
N GLN A 331 -8.59 15.97 2.42
CA GLN A 331 -9.06 16.02 1.03
C GLN A 331 -10.54 16.39 0.80
N ASN A 332 -11.39 16.35 1.84
CA ASN A 332 -12.82 16.63 1.74
C ASN A 332 -13.28 17.90 2.47
N GLU A 333 -12.36 18.69 3.04
CA GLU A 333 -12.72 19.95 3.70
C GLU A 333 -12.73 21.08 2.66
N MET A 334 -13.82 21.85 2.63
CA MET A 334 -13.91 23.06 1.80
C MET A 334 -13.07 24.15 2.45
N ASP A 335 -12.20 24.76 1.68
CA ASP A 335 -11.42 25.93 2.05
C ASP A 335 -11.60 27.05 1.02
N ILE A 336 -11.18 28.25 1.39
CA ILE A 336 -11.35 29.44 0.53
C ILE A 336 -10.65 29.25 -0.82
N SER A 337 -9.41 28.77 -0.82
CA SER A 337 -8.67 28.55 -2.07
C SER A 337 -9.35 27.53 -2.97
N LYS A 338 -9.96 26.50 -2.40
CA LYS A 338 -10.64 25.45 -3.16
C LYS A 338 -11.90 25.95 -3.85
N ILE A 339 -12.71 26.81 -3.20
CA ILE A 339 -13.90 27.39 -3.80
C ILE A 339 -13.53 28.21 -5.05
N TYR A 340 -12.50 29.01 -4.97
CA TYR A 340 -12.03 29.77 -6.11
C TYR A 340 -11.45 28.88 -7.20
N ARG A 341 -10.61 27.90 -6.84
CA ARG A 341 -9.98 26.98 -7.81
C ARG A 341 -10.97 26.03 -8.46
N ASP A 342 -12.06 25.68 -7.80
CA ASP A 342 -13.15 24.89 -8.42
C ASP A 342 -13.90 25.65 -9.50
N ASN A 343 -13.85 26.98 -9.45
CA ASN A 343 -14.43 27.88 -10.44
C ASN A 343 -13.38 28.48 -11.41
N GLY A 344 -12.26 27.83 -11.58
CA GLY A 344 -11.26 28.18 -12.58
C GLY A 344 -10.17 29.16 -12.13
N TYR A 345 -10.26 29.74 -10.94
CA TYR A 345 -9.27 30.72 -10.45
C TYR A 345 -8.00 30.04 -9.95
N LEU A 346 -7.26 29.44 -10.88
CA LEU A 346 -6.03 28.68 -10.58
C LEU A 346 -4.97 29.55 -9.90
N PHE A 347 -4.89 30.83 -10.28
CA PHE A 347 -3.90 31.80 -9.78
C PHE A 347 -4.32 32.49 -8.50
N PHE A 348 -5.44 32.07 -7.91
CA PHE A 348 -5.95 32.59 -6.66
C PHE A 348 -4.93 32.44 -5.52
N ASN A 349 -4.74 33.52 -4.78
CA ASN A 349 -3.97 33.54 -3.55
C ASN A 349 -4.69 34.37 -2.49
N VAL A 350 -4.53 34.01 -1.23
CA VAL A 350 -5.03 34.76 -0.09
C VAL A 350 -3.94 34.87 0.97
N TYR A 351 -3.75 36.07 1.46
CA TYR A 351 -2.73 36.44 2.43
C TYR A 351 -3.39 37.02 3.68
N PRO A 352 -3.37 36.33 4.83
CA PRO A 352 -3.80 36.94 6.07
C PRO A 352 -2.73 37.92 6.56
N VAL A 353 -3.12 39.15 6.79
CA VAL A 353 -2.25 40.24 7.28
C VAL A 353 -2.79 40.73 8.60
N GLU A 354 -1.97 40.69 9.63
CA GLU A 354 -2.29 41.32 10.91
C GLU A 354 -2.16 42.84 10.78
N LEU A 355 -3.27 43.58 10.91
CA LEU A 355 -3.28 45.03 10.80
C LEU A 355 -2.91 45.71 12.11
N ASN A 356 -3.50 45.24 13.21
CA ASN A 356 -3.28 45.82 14.52
C ASN A 356 -3.42 44.76 15.62
N VAL A 357 -2.66 44.97 16.68
CA VAL A 357 -2.71 44.14 17.89
C VAL A 357 -2.91 45.04 19.08
N GLU A 358 -4.07 44.99 19.68
CA GLU A 358 -4.42 45.82 20.82
C GLU A 358 -4.74 44.94 22.02
N GLY A 359 -3.87 44.99 23.03
CA GLY A 359 -3.98 44.18 24.22
C GLY A 359 -3.79 42.67 23.94
N ASP A 360 -4.88 41.95 23.87
CA ASP A 360 -4.97 40.50 23.55
C ASP A 360 -5.77 40.24 22.26
N SER A 361 -6.08 41.27 21.51
CA SER A 361 -6.99 41.20 20.39
C SER A 361 -6.29 41.58 19.08
N VAL A 362 -6.54 40.81 18.01
CA VAL A 362 -5.87 40.94 16.72
C VAL A 362 -6.88 41.24 15.62
N ASP A 363 -6.60 42.29 14.85
CA ASP A 363 -7.32 42.61 13.60
C ASP A 363 -6.60 41.95 12.42
N VAL A 364 -7.34 41.20 11.62
CA VAL A 364 -6.78 40.46 10.46
C VAL A 364 -7.48 40.90 9.19
N GLU A 365 -6.70 41.30 8.22
CA GLU A 365 -7.16 41.55 6.85
C GLU A 365 -6.78 40.38 5.94
N MET A 366 -7.78 39.81 5.30
CA MET A 366 -7.58 38.74 4.30
C MET A 366 -7.44 39.40 2.92
N ARG A 367 -6.20 39.54 2.45
CA ARG A 367 -5.90 40.11 1.13
C ARG A 367 -5.98 39.08 0.07
N ILE A 368 -6.94 39.20 -0.83
CA ILE A 368 -7.19 38.27 -1.92
C ILE A 368 -6.61 38.83 -3.23
N VAL A 369 -5.97 37.94 -3.96
CA VAL A 369 -5.60 38.11 -5.37
C VAL A 369 -6.31 37.03 -6.15
N GLU A 370 -7.43 37.37 -6.79
CA GLU A 370 -8.28 36.38 -7.50
C GLU A 370 -7.65 35.87 -8.78
N GLY A 371 -6.99 36.73 -9.52
CA GLY A 371 -6.43 36.40 -10.84
C GLY A 371 -7.53 36.24 -11.90
N LYS A 372 -7.17 35.68 -13.04
CA LYS A 372 -8.10 35.30 -14.10
C LYS A 372 -8.44 33.82 -14.05
N GLN A 373 -9.62 33.46 -14.58
CA GLN A 373 -10.00 32.06 -14.73
C GLN A 373 -9.11 31.39 -15.77
N ALA A 374 -8.63 30.18 -15.44
CA ALA A 374 -7.82 29.35 -16.33
C ALA A 374 -8.68 28.27 -17.00
N ILE A 375 -8.52 28.15 -18.32
CA ILE A 375 -9.17 27.12 -19.15
C ILE A 375 -8.17 25.98 -19.36
N LEU A 376 -8.64 24.74 -19.23
CA LEU A 376 -7.85 23.55 -19.55
C LEU A 376 -7.56 23.49 -21.04
N ASN A 377 -6.28 23.51 -21.42
CA ASN A 377 -5.83 23.45 -22.79
C ASN A 377 -5.49 21.99 -23.17
N ASN A 378 -4.44 21.42 -22.62
CA ASN A 378 -4.02 20.06 -22.92
C ASN A 378 -3.99 19.16 -21.67
N ILE A 379 -4.25 17.87 -21.91
CA ILE A 379 -4.08 16.82 -20.92
C ILE A 379 -3.17 15.76 -21.50
N ILE A 380 -2.00 15.62 -20.89
CA ILE A 380 -0.94 14.71 -21.30
C ILE A 380 -0.85 13.57 -20.29
N ILE A 381 -0.72 12.34 -20.79
CA ILE A 381 -0.56 11.15 -19.97
C ILE A 381 0.75 10.48 -20.37
N ASN A 382 1.63 10.25 -19.40
CA ASN A 382 2.93 9.63 -19.60
C ASN A 382 3.07 8.37 -18.74
N GLY A 383 3.81 7.36 -19.23
CA GLY A 383 4.16 6.15 -18.50
C GLY A 383 3.13 5.02 -18.57
N ASN A 384 2.18 5.10 -19.51
CA ASN A 384 1.20 4.05 -19.80
C ASN A 384 1.64 3.18 -21.01
N ASP A 385 2.81 2.54 -20.89
CA ASP A 385 3.44 1.80 -21.98
C ASP A 385 2.69 0.52 -22.39
N LEU A 386 2.05 -0.15 -21.46
CA LEU A 386 1.28 -1.38 -21.68
C LEU A 386 -0.23 -1.12 -21.76
N THR A 387 -0.70 -0.13 -21.00
CA THR A 387 -2.12 0.18 -20.85
C THR A 387 -2.55 1.22 -21.87
N ASN A 388 -3.61 0.97 -22.58
CA ASN A 388 -4.16 1.93 -23.55
C ASN A 388 -4.51 3.25 -22.87
N GLU A 389 -4.10 4.36 -23.46
CA GLU A 389 -4.35 5.71 -22.96
C GLU A 389 -5.83 5.97 -22.64
N ARG A 390 -6.75 5.44 -23.45
CA ARG A 390 -8.19 5.57 -23.20
C ARG A 390 -8.63 5.06 -21.82
N ILE A 391 -7.88 4.10 -21.23
CA ILE A 391 -8.19 3.54 -19.92
C ILE A 391 -7.93 4.59 -18.82
N VAL A 392 -6.85 5.35 -18.96
CA VAL A 392 -6.54 6.45 -18.07
C VAL A 392 -7.44 7.65 -18.35
N ARG A 393 -7.56 8.04 -19.63
CA ARG A 393 -8.30 9.22 -20.06
C ARG A 393 -9.78 9.20 -19.66
N ARG A 394 -10.42 8.05 -19.66
CA ARG A 394 -11.82 7.92 -19.21
C ARG A 394 -12.03 8.12 -17.72
N GLN A 395 -10.96 8.05 -16.90
CA GLN A 395 -11.00 8.34 -15.46
C GLN A 395 -10.71 9.80 -15.15
N ILE A 396 -10.36 10.59 -16.15
CA ILE A 396 -10.02 12.00 -16.00
C ILE A 396 -11.29 12.83 -16.16
N PHE A 397 -11.58 13.65 -15.15
CA PHE A 397 -12.72 14.58 -15.11
C PHE A 397 -12.34 15.95 -15.65
N THR A 398 -11.08 16.34 -15.55
CA THR A 398 -10.54 17.53 -16.21
C THR A 398 -10.57 17.34 -17.73
N ARG A 399 -11.23 18.24 -18.46
CA ARG A 399 -11.38 18.11 -19.91
C ARG A 399 -10.91 19.38 -20.61
N PRO A 400 -10.18 19.30 -21.74
CA PRO A 400 -9.81 20.44 -22.54
C PRO A 400 -11.04 21.31 -22.91
N GLY A 401 -10.88 22.63 -22.86
CA GLY A 401 -11.93 23.60 -23.16
C GLY A 401 -12.84 23.94 -21.98
N TYR A 402 -12.76 23.25 -20.85
CA TYR A 402 -13.50 23.58 -19.64
C TYR A 402 -12.64 24.39 -18.64
N LEU A 403 -13.28 25.07 -17.72
CA LEU A 403 -12.58 25.73 -16.60
C LEU A 403 -11.83 24.71 -15.75
N PHE A 404 -10.70 25.11 -15.21
CA PHE A 404 -9.98 24.32 -14.22
C PHE A 404 -10.84 24.13 -12.98
N SER A 405 -10.86 22.91 -12.44
CA SER A 405 -11.49 22.58 -11.16
C SER A 405 -10.54 21.73 -10.32
N GLN A 406 -10.23 22.22 -9.12
CA GLN A 406 -9.38 21.52 -8.17
C GLN A 406 -10.01 20.18 -7.75
N SER A 407 -11.31 20.18 -7.51
CA SER A 407 -12.08 18.98 -7.14
C SER A 407 -12.06 17.93 -8.24
N ASP A 408 -12.23 18.32 -9.50
CA ASP A 408 -12.17 17.40 -10.66
C ASP A 408 -10.76 16.88 -10.90
N PHE A 409 -9.75 17.72 -10.68
CA PHE A 409 -8.35 17.32 -10.73
C PHE A 409 -8.02 16.27 -9.65
N GLU A 410 -8.35 16.57 -8.39
CA GLU A 410 -8.13 15.63 -7.27
C GLU A 410 -8.91 14.32 -7.47
N ARG A 411 -10.12 14.42 -8.00
CA ARG A 411 -10.93 13.25 -8.35
C ARG A 411 -10.27 12.41 -9.42
N SER A 412 -9.73 13.05 -10.47
CA SER A 412 -9.01 12.37 -11.54
C SER A 412 -7.82 11.59 -11.00
N ILE A 413 -7.02 12.19 -10.12
CA ILE A 413 -5.89 11.50 -9.45
C ILE A 413 -6.39 10.27 -8.66
N ARG A 414 -7.47 10.41 -7.87
CA ARG A 414 -8.02 9.29 -7.10
C ARG A 414 -8.54 8.16 -7.98
N GLU A 415 -9.26 8.48 -9.04
CA GLU A 415 -9.79 7.47 -9.97
C GLU A 415 -8.64 6.76 -10.71
N ILE A 416 -7.58 7.47 -11.12
CA ILE A 416 -6.39 6.86 -11.71
C ILE A 416 -5.66 5.97 -10.67
N ALA A 417 -5.50 6.45 -9.44
CA ALA A 417 -4.88 5.68 -8.36
C ALA A 417 -5.65 4.41 -8.00
N SER A 418 -6.98 4.41 -8.20
CA SER A 418 -7.84 3.26 -7.98
C SER A 418 -7.71 2.19 -9.06
N LEU A 419 -7.14 2.53 -10.23
CA LEU A 419 -6.89 1.57 -11.28
C LEU A 419 -5.82 0.57 -10.84
N GLY A 420 -6.14 -0.70 -10.89
CA GLY A 420 -5.25 -1.79 -10.47
C GLY A 420 -3.95 -1.92 -11.26
N GLN A 421 -3.84 -1.23 -12.39
CA GLN A 421 -2.71 -1.27 -13.33
C GLN A 421 -1.57 -0.33 -12.95
N PHE A 422 -1.83 0.71 -12.15
CA PHE A 422 -0.85 1.73 -11.81
C PHE A 422 -0.49 1.72 -10.34
N ASP A 423 0.69 2.27 -10.03
CA ASP A 423 1.14 2.48 -8.65
C ASP A 423 0.42 3.70 -8.06
N PRO A 424 -0.43 3.51 -7.04
CA PRO A 424 -1.14 4.61 -6.40
C PRO A 424 -0.22 5.64 -5.74
N GLU A 425 0.93 5.20 -5.18
CA GLU A 425 1.87 6.10 -4.51
C GLU A 425 2.59 6.99 -5.51
N ALA A 426 2.87 6.48 -6.71
CA ALA A 426 3.52 7.25 -7.76
C ALA A 426 2.62 8.39 -8.24
N ILE A 427 1.35 8.12 -8.58
CA ILE A 427 0.43 9.14 -9.11
C ILE A 427 -0.01 10.16 -8.05
N THR A 428 -0.12 9.77 -6.78
CA THR A 428 -0.50 10.68 -5.70
C THR A 428 0.66 11.55 -5.19
N ASN A 429 1.89 11.27 -5.62
CA ASN A 429 3.07 12.05 -5.25
C ASN A 429 3.07 13.42 -5.95
N PRO A 430 3.00 14.56 -5.21
CA PRO A 430 2.90 15.89 -5.81
C PRO A 430 4.07 16.29 -6.70
N THR A 431 5.25 15.70 -6.49
CA THR A 431 6.47 16.05 -7.25
C THR A 431 6.71 15.16 -8.47
N LYS A 432 6.13 13.96 -8.51
CA LYS A 432 6.41 12.97 -9.55
C LYS A 432 5.16 12.57 -10.34
N GLY A 433 4.02 12.49 -9.68
CA GLY A 433 2.80 11.91 -10.23
C GLY A 433 2.04 12.82 -11.19
N TYR A 434 2.23 14.12 -11.07
CA TYR A 434 1.56 15.07 -11.95
C TYR A 434 2.28 16.42 -12.01
N SER A 435 1.97 17.18 -13.04
CA SER A 435 2.41 18.56 -13.18
C SER A 435 1.27 19.41 -13.70
N ILE A 436 1.06 20.56 -13.08
CA ILE A 436 0.14 21.61 -13.55
C ILE A 436 1.01 22.71 -14.14
N ILE A 437 0.87 22.95 -15.42
CA ILE A 437 1.69 23.91 -16.18
C ILE A 437 0.80 25.06 -16.59
N PRO A 438 0.78 26.17 -15.81
CA PRO A 438 -0.05 27.32 -16.11
C PRO A 438 0.60 28.23 -17.15
N ASP A 439 -0.19 28.73 -18.09
CA ASP A 439 0.17 29.82 -19.01
C ASP A 439 -0.65 31.05 -18.63
N GLN A 440 0.01 31.99 -17.94
CA GLN A 440 -0.63 33.21 -17.48
C GLN A 440 -0.97 34.18 -18.62
N ASN A 441 -0.25 34.13 -19.75
CA ASN A 441 -0.46 35.01 -20.87
C ASN A 441 -1.78 34.69 -21.59
N ASN A 442 -2.04 33.40 -21.78
CA ASN A 442 -3.24 32.89 -22.44
C ASN A 442 -4.38 32.52 -21.49
N ASN A 443 -4.16 32.61 -20.16
CA ASN A 443 -5.06 32.13 -19.12
C ASN A 443 -5.45 30.66 -19.34
N THR A 444 -4.50 29.82 -19.73
CA THR A 444 -4.70 28.38 -19.95
C THR A 444 -3.83 27.57 -19.01
N VAL A 445 -4.15 26.29 -18.89
CA VAL A 445 -3.38 25.36 -18.07
C VAL A 445 -3.30 23.99 -18.75
N ASP A 446 -2.10 23.43 -18.82
CA ASP A 446 -1.85 22.07 -19.23
C ASP A 446 -1.68 21.19 -17.99
N ILE A 447 -2.27 20.01 -18.02
CA ILE A 447 -2.10 19.02 -16.94
C ILE A 447 -1.38 17.81 -17.51
N VAL A 448 -0.30 17.43 -16.84
CA VAL A 448 0.47 16.22 -17.14
C VAL A 448 0.24 15.21 -16.02
N TYR A 449 -0.28 14.04 -16.34
CA TYR A 449 -0.39 12.90 -15.44
C TYR A 449 0.72 11.90 -15.74
N ASN A 450 1.64 11.70 -14.79
CA ASN A 450 2.72 10.72 -14.90
C ASN A 450 2.33 9.47 -14.13
N VAL A 451 1.91 8.44 -14.85
CA VAL A 451 1.56 7.16 -14.24
C VAL A 451 2.75 6.21 -14.27
N THR A 452 2.82 5.31 -13.32
CA THR A 452 3.83 4.25 -13.29
C THR A 452 3.09 2.92 -13.28
N GLU A 453 3.29 2.12 -14.33
CA GLU A 453 2.67 0.80 -14.41
C GLU A 453 3.30 -0.17 -13.42
N LYS A 454 2.47 -0.98 -12.78
CA LYS A 454 2.91 -2.08 -11.93
C LYS A 454 2.58 -3.43 -12.59
N PRO A 455 3.26 -4.51 -12.21
CA PRO A 455 2.92 -5.84 -12.69
C PRO A 455 1.44 -6.13 -12.47
N SER A 456 0.70 -6.31 -13.56
CA SER A 456 -0.74 -6.54 -13.55
C SER A 456 -1.11 -8.02 -13.44
N SER A 457 -0.17 -8.92 -13.66
CA SER A 457 -0.35 -10.36 -13.51
C SER A 457 0.03 -10.79 -12.10
N GLN A 458 -0.84 -11.55 -11.47
CA GLN A 458 -0.62 -12.09 -10.12
C GLN A 458 -0.69 -13.62 -10.16
N PHE A 459 0.27 -14.25 -9.54
CA PHE A 459 0.27 -15.68 -9.26
C PHE A 459 -0.07 -15.88 -7.78
N GLU A 460 -1.14 -16.60 -7.51
CA GLU A 460 -1.56 -17.00 -6.18
C GLU A 460 -1.16 -18.45 -5.95
N LEU A 461 -0.39 -18.67 -4.91
CA LEU A 461 -0.14 -20.00 -4.38
C LEU A 461 -0.47 -19.94 -2.89
N SER A 462 -1.52 -20.62 -2.51
CA SER A 462 -1.93 -20.65 -1.11
C SER A 462 -2.25 -22.10 -0.68
N GLY A 463 -2.06 -22.33 0.60
CA GLY A 463 -2.41 -23.60 1.23
C GLY A 463 -2.96 -23.33 2.62
N GLY A 464 -4.00 -24.04 2.98
CA GLY A 464 -4.64 -23.92 4.27
C GLY A 464 -5.05 -25.29 4.81
N TRP A 465 -5.18 -25.38 6.12
CA TRP A 465 -5.72 -26.54 6.80
C TRP A 465 -7.17 -26.26 7.19
N GLY A 466 -8.09 -27.04 6.68
CA GLY A 466 -9.51 -26.89 6.98
C GLY A 466 -10.25 -28.22 6.88
N GLY A 467 -11.23 -28.45 7.75
CA GLY A 467 -12.07 -29.67 7.74
C GLY A 467 -11.28 -30.98 7.80
N ARG A 468 -10.15 -31.02 8.52
CA ARG A 468 -9.23 -32.15 8.66
C ARG A 468 -8.40 -32.49 7.42
N THR A 469 -8.40 -31.63 6.40
CA THR A 469 -7.61 -31.81 5.19
C THR A 469 -6.83 -30.55 4.83
N PHE A 470 -5.75 -30.74 4.07
CA PHE A 470 -4.99 -29.62 3.49
C PHE A 470 -5.62 -29.25 2.14
N VAL A 471 -5.89 -27.97 1.95
CA VAL A 471 -6.40 -27.42 0.69
C VAL A 471 -5.32 -26.57 0.06
N GLY A 472 -4.93 -26.93 -1.15
CA GLY A 472 -4.01 -26.15 -1.98
C GLY A 472 -4.76 -25.36 -3.03
N THR A 473 -4.36 -24.11 -3.26
CA THR A 473 -4.94 -23.25 -4.30
C THR A 473 -3.82 -22.71 -5.19
N VAL A 474 -4.03 -22.77 -6.49
CA VAL A 474 -3.21 -22.14 -7.51
C VAL A 474 -4.10 -21.19 -8.31
N GLY A 475 -3.74 -19.94 -8.37
CA GLY A 475 -4.50 -18.91 -9.10
C GLY A 475 -3.61 -18.10 -10.03
N LEU A 476 -4.17 -17.73 -11.18
CA LEU A 476 -3.59 -16.79 -12.12
C LEU A 476 -4.60 -15.67 -12.33
N SER A 477 -4.17 -14.44 -12.12
CA SER A 477 -5.00 -13.25 -12.34
C SER A 477 -4.27 -12.24 -13.20
N PHE A 478 -4.93 -11.78 -14.25
CA PHE A 478 -4.43 -10.83 -15.23
C PHE A 478 -5.33 -9.59 -15.22
N ASN A 479 -4.89 -8.54 -14.51
CA ASN A 479 -5.73 -7.36 -14.27
C ASN A 479 -5.69 -6.32 -15.41
N ASN A 480 -4.89 -6.53 -16.44
CA ASN A 480 -4.80 -5.65 -17.62
C ASN A 480 -5.04 -6.41 -18.92
N PHE A 481 -5.85 -7.46 -18.87
CA PHE A 481 -6.16 -8.29 -20.04
C PHE A 481 -6.85 -7.46 -21.13
N SER A 482 -6.65 -7.86 -22.40
CA SER A 482 -7.27 -7.22 -23.57
C SER A 482 -7.84 -8.26 -24.53
N THR A 483 -9.14 -8.36 -24.61
CA THR A 483 -9.82 -9.17 -25.64
C THR A 483 -9.63 -8.61 -27.06
N ARG A 484 -9.50 -7.28 -27.19
CA ARG A 484 -9.34 -6.62 -28.49
C ARG A 484 -7.97 -6.87 -29.13
N ARG A 485 -6.93 -7.04 -28.29
CA ARG A 485 -5.57 -7.31 -28.74
C ARG A 485 -5.24 -8.80 -28.76
N PHE A 486 -6.26 -9.66 -28.70
CA PHE A 486 -6.07 -11.11 -28.66
C PHE A 486 -5.29 -11.63 -29.87
N PHE A 487 -5.51 -11.04 -31.05
CA PHE A 487 -4.80 -11.39 -32.28
C PHE A 487 -3.52 -10.58 -32.52
N ASP A 488 -3.20 -9.62 -31.68
CA ASP A 488 -1.98 -8.82 -31.74
C ASP A 488 -0.87 -9.48 -30.90
N LYS A 489 0.05 -10.17 -31.58
CA LYS A 489 1.17 -10.88 -30.92
C LYS A 489 2.09 -9.93 -30.13
N SER A 490 2.19 -8.66 -30.50
CA SER A 490 3.01 -7.67 -29.79
C SER A 490 2.48 -7.34 -28.40
N ALA A 491 1.19 -7.56 -28.16
CA ALA A 491 0.53 -7.31 -26.89
C ALA A 491 0.66 -8.46 -25.88
N TRP A 492 1.17 -9.62 -26.29
CA TRP A 492 1.26 -10.81 -25.42
C TRP A 492 2.44 -10.75 -24.46
N ARG A 493 2.15 -10.67 -23.11
CA ARG A 493 3.16 -10.63 -22.02
C ARG A 493 2.63 -11.19 -20.68
N PRO A 494 2.40 -12.46 -20.45
CA PRO A 494 2.23 -13.64 -21.34
C PRO A 494 0.84 -13.72 -22.00
N VAL A 495 -0.10 -12.87 -21.64
CA VAL A 495 -1.44 -12.74 -22.23
C VAL A 495 -1.55 -11.37 -22.91
N PRO A 496 -2.50 -11.16 -23.81
CA PRO A 496 -2.69 -9.85 -24.42
C PRO A 496 -3.11 -8.83 -23.38
N LEU A 497 -2.35 -7.72 -23.26
CA LEU A 497 -2.53 -6.66 -22.28
C LEU A 497 -2.99 -5.34 -22.92
N GLY A 498 -3.64 -4.48 -22.12
CA GLY A 498 -3.86 -3.09 -22.47
C GLY A 498 -5.25 -2.52 -22.18
N ASP A 499 -6.29 -3.32 -21.94
CA ASP A 499 -7.66 -2.83 -21.81
C ASP A 499 -8.21 -2.79 -20.38
N ALA A 500 -7.37 -3.07 -19.38
CA ALA A 500 -7.76 -3.12 -17.97
C ALA A 500 -8.93 -4.10 -17.68
N GLN A 501 -9.11 -5.11 -18.53
CA GLN A 501 -9.99 -6.23 -18.25
C GLN A 501 -9.33 -7.15 -17.23
N ASN A 502 -10.15 -7.81 -16.42
CA ASN A 502 -9.66 -8.79 -15.46
C ASN A 502 -10.02 -10.20 -15.94
N LEU A 503 -9.01 -11.05 -16.10
CA LEU A 503 -9.16 -12.48 -16.35
C LEU A 503 -8.49 -13.23 -15.19
N ALA A 504 -9.26 -14.04 -14.48
CA ALA A 504 -8.71 -14.88 -13.42
C ALA A 504 -9.11 -16.33 -13.63
N ILE A 505 -8.14 -17.23 -13.39
CA ILE A 505 -8.33 -18.67 -13.41
C ILE A 505 -7.79 -19.20 -12.11
N ARG A 506 -8.59 -19.97 -11.37
CA ARG A 506 -8.21 -20.51 -10.08
C ARG A 506 -8.51 -22.01 -10.05
N PHE A 507 -7.53 -22.76 -9.63
CA PHE A 507 -7.61 -24.18 -9.33
C PHE A 507 -7.40 -24.40 -7.84
N GLN A 508 -8.30 -25.14 -7.20
CA GLN A 508 -8.24 -25.46 -5.79
C GLN A 508 -8.42 -26.97 -5.63
N THR A 509 -7.62 -27.57 -4.79
CA THR A 509 -7.72 -29.01 -4.54
C THR A 509 -7.38 -29.37 -3.11
N SER A 510 -8.06 -30.39 -2.60
CA SER A 510 -7.71 -31.12 -1.36
C SER A 510 -7.56 -32.61 -1.70
N GLY A 511 -6.67 -32.88 -2.66
CA GLY A 511 -6.46 -34.23 -3.16
C GLY A 511 -7.70 -34.82 -3.87
N THR A 512 -8.09 -36.02 -3.50
CA THR A 512 -9.24 -36.69 -4.08
C THR A 512 -10.58 -36.24 -3.51
N TYR A 513 -10.54 -35.58 -2.34
CA TYR A 513 -11.77 -35.21 -1.62
C TYR A 513 -12.49 -34.02 -2.26
N TYR A 514 -11.73 -32.99 -2.66
CA TYR A 514 -12.29 -31.75 -3.21
C TYR A 514 -11.42 -31.24 -4.36
N THR A 515 -12.05 -30.84 -5.45
CA THR A 515 -11.41 -30.19 -6.58
C THR A 515 -12.36 -29.11 -7.10
N ALA A 516 -11.86 -27.91 -7.27
CA ALA A 516 -12.61 -26.80 -7.88
C ALA A 516 -11.75 -26.09 -8.93
N LEU A 517 -12.37 -25.82 -10.07
CA LEU A 517 -11.81 -24.97 -11.13
C LEU A 517 -12.77 -23.81 -11.34
N SER A 518 -12.25 -22.60 -11.35
CA SER A 518 -13.06 -21.42 -11.66
C SER A 518 -12.35 -20.51 -12.63
N ALA A 519 -13.10 -19.91 -13.52
CA ALA A 519 -12.65 -18.87 -14.45
C ALA A 519 -13.59 -17.68 -14.34
N SER A 520 -13.04 -16.49 -14.26
CA SER A 520 -13.81 -15.25 -14.22
C SER A 520 -13.20 -14.22 -15.16
N PHE A 521 -14.07 -13.49 -15.84
CA PHE A 521 -13.73 -12.39 -16.72
C PHE A 521 -14.55 -11.17 -16.35
N SER A 522 -13.93 -10.00 -16.30
CA SER A 522 -14.67 -8.76 -16.13
C SER A 522 -14.14 -7.65 -17.04
N GLU A 523 -15.07 -6.95 -17.68
CA GLU A 523 -14.84 -5.76 -18.47
C GLU A 523 -15.48 -4.57 -17.75
N PRO A 524 -14.74 -3.62 -17.21
CA PRO A 524 -15.31 -2.52 -16.42
C PRO A 524 -16.04 -1.46 -17.27
N TRP A 525 -15.83 -1.44 -18.60
CA TRP A 525 -16.42 -0.45 -19.51
C TRP A 525 -16.90 -1.10 -20.81
N LEU A 526 -17.88 -1.97 -20.74
CA LEU A 526 -18.37 -2.81 -21.84
C LEU A 526 -18.59 -2.04 -23.14
N PHE A 527 -19.21 -0.86 -23.09
CA PHE A 527 -19.50 -0.04 -24.26
C PHE A 527 -18.53 1.13 -24.45
N GLY A 528 -17.50 1.26 -23.63
CA GLY A 528 -16.47 2.29 -23.73
C GLY A 528 -16.88 3.72 -23.38
N LYS A 529 -18.17 4.04 -23.39
CA LYS A 529 -18.71 5.40 -23.17
C LYS A 529 -19.25 5.64 -21.76
N LYS A 530 -19.72 4.60 -21.09
CA LYS A 530 -20.28 4.66 -19.73
C LYS A 530 -19.65 3.58 -18.86
N PRO A 531 -19.54 3.78 -17.55
CA PRO A 531 -19.01 2.80 -16.62
C PRO A 531 -20.03 1.65 -16.41
N THR A 532 -20.25 0.87 -17.45
CA THR A 532 -21.06 -0.35 -17.44
C THR A 532 -20.12 -1.53 -17.41
N SER A 533 -20.09 -2.27 -16.31
CA SER A 533 -19.26 -3.46 -16.17
C SER A 533 -20.00 -4.71 -16.65
N LEU A 534 -19.27 -5.60 -17.33
CA LEU A 534 -19.67 -6.97 -17.60
C LEU A 534 -18.85 -7.90 -16.74
N SER A 535 -19.49 -8.85 -16.07
CA SER A 535 -18.84 -9.94 -15.36
C SER A 535 -19.35 -11.28 -15.87
N LEU A 536 -18.43 -12.17 -16.22
CA LEU A 536 -18.72 -13.54 -16.60
C LEU A 536 -17.95 -14.46 -15.65
N SER A 537 -18.58 -15.51 -15.18
CA SER A 537 -17.87 -16.53 -14.42
C SER A 537 -18.39 -17.92 -14.76
N ALA A 538 -17.47 -18.87 -14.74
CA ALA A 538 -17.75 -20.28 -14.88
C ALA A 538 -16.96 -21.05 -13.83
N TYR A 539 -17.57 -22.06 -13.23
CA TYR A 539 -16.88 -22.89 -12.27
C TYR A 539 -17.36 -24.34 -12.33
N TYR A 540 -16.45 -25.21 -11.97
CA TYR A 540 -16.69 -26.63 -11.77
C TYR A 540 -16.15 -27.01 -10.41
N THR A 541 -16.97 -27.68 -9.62
CA THR A 541 -16.56 -28.21 -8.31
C THR A 541 -16.93 -29.68 -8.25
N ARG A 542 -16.00 -30.50 -7.79
CA ARG A 542 -16.20 -31.92 -7.51
C ARG A 542 -15.82 -32.18 -6.07
N GLN A 543 -16.69 -32.84 -5.36
CA GLN A 543 -16.47 -33.33 -3.99
C GLN A 543 -16.79 -34.82 -3.92
N THR A 544 -15.95 -35.58 -3.20
CA THR A 544 -16.12 -37.00 -2.96
C THR A 544 -16.28 -37.29 -1.48
N ASN A 545 -16.87 -38.45 -1.13
CA ASN A 545 -17.13 -38.82 0.25
C ASN A 545 -15.96 -39.51 0.96
N SER A 546 -14.77 -39.58 0.38
CA SER A 546 -13.65 -40.28 0.94
C SER A 546 -12.95 -39.45 2.02
N TYR A 547 -13.24 -39.71 3.28
CA TYR A 547 -12.52 -39.15 4.44
C TYR A 547 -11.13 -39.75 4.65
N LEU A 548 -10.86 -40.94 4.03
CA LEU A 548 -9.58 -41.62 4.16
C LEU A 548 -8.77 -41.44 2.88
N ALA A 549 -7.72 -40.66 2.98
CA ALA A 549 -6.79 -40.32 1.88
C ALA A 549 -6.16 -41.53 1.15
N TRP A 550 -6.38 -42.71 1.60
CA TRP A 550 -5.78 -43.94 1.10
C TRP A 550 -6.72 -44.80 0.23
N ASN A 551 -8.01 -44.51 0.16
CA ASN A 551 -8.96 -45.28 -0.64
C ASN A 551 -9.26 -44.56 -1.96
N ILE A 552 -8.43 -44.75 -2.94
CA ILE A 552 -8.46 -44.14 -4.29
C ILE A 552 -9.70 -44.60 -5.11
N LEU A 553 -10.49 -45.50 -4.62
CA LEU A 553 -11.49 -46.22 -5.42
C LEU A 553 -12.94 -45.79 -5.31
N SER A 554 -13.31 -44.86 -4.45
CA SER A 554 -14.73 -44.44 -4.40
C SER A 554 -15.04 -43.29 -5.35
N LYS A 555 -14.77 -43.41 -6.64
CA LYS A 555 -15.35 -42.57 -7.71
C LYS A 555 -16.88 -42.70 -7.77
N GLU A 556 -17.44 -43.63 -7.04
CA GLU A 556 -18.87 -43.93 -7.00
C GLU A 556 -19.71 -42.97 -6.15
N LYS A 557 -19.08 -42.22 -5.21
CA LYS A 557 -19.81 -41.32 -4.30
C LYS A 557 -19.31 -39.90 -4.46
N GLN A 558 -19.95 -39.14 -5.33
CA GLN A 558 -19.53 -37.79 -5.66
C GLN A 558 -20.66 -36.83 -5.86
N MET A 559 -20.36 -35.56 -5.64
CA MET A 559 -21.18 -34.44 -6.06
C MET A 559 -20.36 -33.56 -7.00
N GLU A 560 -20.92 -33.26 -8.12
CA GLU A 560 -20.39 -32.35 -9.12
C GLU A 560 -21.29 -31.13 -9.26
N ILE A 561 -20.71 -29.94 -9.29
CA ILE A 561 -21.42 -28.68 -9.45
C ILE A 561 -20.82 -27.94 -10.65
N TYR A 562 -21.66 -27.57 -11.58
CA TYR A 562 -21.34 -26.77 -12.72
C TYR A 562 -22.08 -25.45 -12.58
N GLY A 563 -21.37 -24.35 -12.72
CA GLY A 563 -21.99 -23.04 -12.60
C GLY A 563 -21.50 -22.09 -13.70
N PHE A 564 -22.42 -21.28 -14.19
CA PHE A 564 -22.16 -20.18 -15.11
C PHE A 564 -22.93 -18.96 -14.64
N SER A 565 -22.32 -17.78 -14.67
CA SER A 565 -23.03 -16.55 -14.42
C SER A 565 -22.59 -15.42 -15.36
N ALA A 566 -23.54 -14.56 -15.72
CA ALA A 566 -23.33 -13.36 -16.50
C ALA A 566 -24.02 -12.18 -15.79
N GLY A 567 -23.25 -11.13 -15.51
CA GLY A 567 -23.74 -9.98 -14.79
C GLY A 567 -23.37 -8.66 -15.46
N ILE A 568 -24.24 -7.67 -15.35
CA ILE A 568 -24.04 -6.30 -15.83
C ILE A 568 -24.24 -5.36 -14.65
N GLY A 569 -23.23 -4.52 -14.38
CA GLY A 569 -23.23 -3.48 -13.35
C GLY A 569 -23.23 -2.10 -13.99
N ASN A 570 -24.14 -1.23 -13.57
CA ASN A 570 -24.21 0.15 -14.04
C ASN A 570 -24.02 1.10 -12.86
N ARG A 571 -23.00 1.98 -12.94
CA ARG A 571 -22.84 3.07 -11.96
C ARG A 571 -23.92 4.13 -12.24
N LEU A 572 -24.71 4.44 -11.22
CA LEU A 572 -25.77 5.45 -11.30
C LEU A 572 -25.18 6.85 -11.04
N LYS A 573 -25.86 7.87 -11.55
CA LYS A 573 -25.52 9.27 -11.29
C LYS A 573 -26.37 9.88 -10.19
N TRP A 574 -27.54 9.32 -9.97
CA TRP A 574 -28.49 9.74 -8.95
C TRP A 574 -28.86 8.54 -8.06
N PRO A 575 -28.96 8.71 -6.74
CA PRO A 575 -28.84 9.96 -5.92
C PRO A 575 -27.41 10.48 -5.82
N ASP A 576 -26.39 9.63 -5.92
CA ASP A 576 -24.99 10.01 -5.96
C ASP A 576 -24.17 9.02 -6.85
N ASN A 577 -22.92 9.34 -7.10
CA ASN A 577 -22.04 8.55 -7.97
C ASN A 577 -21.49 7.25 -7.32
N TYR A 578 -21.89 6.93 -6.11
CA TYR A 578 -21.46 5.72 -5.40
C TYR A 578 -22.41 4.54 -5.57
N PHE A 579 -23.60 4.78 -6.16
CA PHE A 579 -24.57 3.72 -6.43
C PHE A 579 -24.22 2.91 -7.67
N VAL A 580 -24.32 1.59 -7.52
CA VAL A 580 -24.19 0.62 -8.61
C VAL A 580 -25.43 -0.25 -8.64
N LEU A 581 -26.11 -0.28 -9.79
CA LEU A 581 -27.18 -1.22 -10.08
C LEU A 581 -26.60 -2.44 -10.80
N TYR A 582 -26.84 -3.62 -10.26
CA TYR A 582 -26.29 -4.88 -10.75
C TYR A 582 -27.40 -5.85 -11.13
N ASN A 583 -27.27 -6.47 -12.29
CA ASN A 583 -28.17 -7.48 -12.83
C ASN A 583 -27.36 -8.72 -13.20
N GLN A 584 -27.73 -9.87 -12.71
CA GLN A 584 -27.03 -11.12 -12.98
C GLN A 584 -28.02 -12.25 -13.28
N VAL A 585 -27.69 -13.02 -14.29
CA VAL A 585 -28.28 -14.32 -14.53
C VAL A 585 -27.24 -15.37 -14.16
N SER A 586 -27.66 -16.35 -13.36
CA SER A 586 -26.80 -17.47 -12.99
C SER A 586 -27.52 -18.80 -13.20
N TRP A 587 -26.75 -19.74 -13.72
CA TRP A 587 -27.19 -21.12 -13.91
C TRP A 587 -26.21 -22.03 -13.20
N GLN A 588 -26.76 -22.90 -12.35
CA GLN A 588 -25.99 -23.87 -11.59
C GLN A 588 -26.66 -25.23 -11.67
N THR A 589 -25.87 -26.27 -11.83
CA THR A 589 -26.34 -27.64 -11.87
C THR A 589 -25.60 -28.48 -10.85
N TYR A 590 -26.36 -29.12 -9.99
CA TYR A 590 -25.90 -30.08 -9.02
C TYR A 590 -26.13 -31.49 -9.59
N LYS A 591 -25.09 -32.29 -9.70
CA LYS A 591 -25.17 -33.72 -10.10
C LYS A 591 -24.62 -34.55 -8.96
N LEU A 592 -25.46 -35.39 -8.38
CA LEU A 592 -25.15 -36.28 -7.31
C LEU A 592 -25.12 -37.73 -7.80
N THR A 593 -24.13 -38.45 -7.34
CA THR A 593 -23.96 -39.90 -7.64
C THR A 593 -23.63 -40.60 -6.32
N ASN A 594 -24.55 -41.46 -5.83
CA ASN A 594 -24.44 -42.17 -4.56
C ASN A 594 -23.97 -41.27 -3.40
N TRP A 595 -24.42 -39.98 -3.37
CA TRP A 595 -24.05 -39.02 -2.36
C TRP A 595 -24.70 -39.38 -1.01
N PHE A 596 -24.19 -38.90 0.12
CA PHE A 596 -24.78 -39.21 1.43
C PHE A 596 -26.19 -38.64 1.59
N GLU A 597 -27.13 -39.48 1.99
CA GLU A 597 -28.53 -39.08 2.33
C GLU A 597 -28.58 -38.02 3.44
N ASN A 598 -27.62 -38.08 4.36
CA ASN A 598 -27.59 -37.23 5.53
C ASN A 598 -27.12 -35.79 5.25
N LEU A 599 -26.53 -35.54 4.09
CA LEU A 599 -25.95 -34.27 3.73
C LEU A 599 -26.68 -33.56 2.60
N PHE A 600 -27.63 -34.30 1.94
CA PHE A 600 -28.37 -33.74 0.82
C PHE A 600 -29.76 -34.39 0.76
N ILE A 601 -30.68 -33.83 -0.03
CA ILE A 601 -32.08 -34.19 -0.05
C ILE A 601 -32.33 -35.51 -0.82
N PHE A 602 -31.42 -35.85 -1.73
CA PHE A 602 -31.43 -37.10 -2.48
C PHE A 602 -29.98 -37.51 -2.79
N ASN A 603 -29.80 -38.83 -3.00
CA ASN A 603 -28.44 -39.41 -3.19
C ASN A 603 -28.00 -39.37 -4.63
N ASP A 604 -28.97 -39.59 -5.56
CA ASP A 604 -28.74 -39.69 -6.98
C ASP A 604 -29.69 -38.79 -7.73
N GLY A 605 -29.15 -37.98 -8.62
CA GLY A 605 -29.97 -37.12 -9.45
C GLY A 605 -29.30 -35.82 -9.86
N ILE A 606 -30.06 -35.03 -10.56
CA ILE A 606 -29.64 -33.71 -11.07
C ILE A 606 -30.65 -32.68 -10.62
N ALA A 607 -30.14 -31.55 -10.08
CA ALA A 607 -30.91 -30.36 -9.77
C ALA A 607 -30.36 -29.14 -10.50
N HIS A 608 -31.21 -28.34 -11.07
CA HIS A 608 -30.88 -27.12 -11.79
C HIS A 608 -31.38 -25.89 -11.05
N ASN A 609 -30.51 -24.90 -10.88
CA ASN A 609 -30.83 -23.60 -10.32
C ASN A 609 -30.58 -22.54 -11.39
N LEU A 610 -31.66 -21.96 -11.93
CA LEU A 610 -31.59 -20.80 -12.80
C LEU A 610 -32.14 -19.61 -12.04
N SER A 611 -31.29 -18.63 -11.75
CA SER A 611 -31.69 -17.47 -10.97
C SER A 611 -31.31 -16.15 -11.65
N TYR A 612 -32.16 -15.16 -11.47
CA TYR A 612 -31.91 -13.78 -11.81
C TYR A 612 -31.74 -12.97 -10.53
N THR A 613 -30.64 -12.26 -10.41
CA THR A 613 -30.34 -11.40 -9.25
C THR A 613 -30.34 -9.94 -9.69
N LEU A 614 -31.18 -9.14 -9.04
CA LEU A 614 -31.16 -7.69 -9.10
C LEU A 614 -30.54 -7.17 -7.80
N GLY A 615 -29.50 -6.36 -7.91
CA GLY A 615 -28.82 -5.77 -6.75
C GLY A 615 -28.60 -4.28 -6.93
N ILE A 616 -28.68 -3.56 -5.82
CA ILE A 616 -28.24 -2.16 -5.72
C ILE A 616 -27.26 -2.05 -4.57
N SER A 617 -26.12 -1.46 -4.82
CA SER A 617 -25.10 -1.25 -3.81
C SER A 617 -24.58 0.17 -3.83
N ARG A 618 -24.20 0.68 -2.65
CA ARG A 618 -23.56 1.98 -2.47
C ARG A 618 -22.34 1.82 -1.59
N ASN A 619 -21.18 2.18 -2.12
CA ASN A 619 -19.96 2.18 -1.33
C ASN A 619 -19.29 3.55 -1.37
N SER A 620 -19.33 4.28 -0.25
CA SER A 620 -18.72 5.60 -0.05
C SER A 620 -17.63 5.59 1.01
N THR A 621 -17.07 4.42 1.33
CA THR A 621 -16.02 4.30 2.33
C THR A 621 -14.74 5.00 1.86
N ASP A 622 -14.06 5.67 2.80
CA ASP A 622 -12.83 6.42 2.53
C ASP A 622 -11.60 5.51 2.31
N GLN A 623 -11.61 4.31 2.89
CA GLN A 623 -10.51 3.34 2.78
C GLN A 623 -11.04 1.90 2.78
N PRO A 624 -10.39 0.96 2.06
CA PRO A 624 -10.89 -0.41 1.93
C PRO A 624 -10.65 -1.27 3.18
N ILE A 625 -9.56 -1.06 3.94
CA ILE A 625 -9.15 -1.96 5.04
C ILE A 625 -9.59 -1.44 6.40
N PHE A 626 -9.40 -0.16 6.66
CA PHE A 626 -9.79 0.50 7.90
C PHE A 626 -10.58 1.77 7.60
N PRO A 627 -11.85 1.64 7.16
CA PRO A 627 -12.70 2.80 6.91
C PRO A 627 -12.88 3.64 8.17
N ARG A 628 -12.74 4.96 8.02
CA ARG A 628 -12.97 5.95 9.10
C ARG A 628 -14.27 6.71 8.93
N GLY A 629 -14.83 6.68 7.72
CA GLY A 629 -16.07 7.35 7.37
C GLY A 629 -16.71 6.73 6.15
N GLY A 630 -17.97 7.06 5.92
CA GLY A 630 -18.75 6.57 4.80
C GLY A 630 -19.63 5.37 5.12
N SER A 631 -20.23 4.80 4.10
CA SER A 631 -21.11 3.64 4.21
C SER A 631 -20.90 2.65 3.07
N ASP A 632 -21.17 1.39 3.36
CA ASP A 632 -21.23 0.30 2.40
C ASP A 632 -22.58 -0.42 2.58
N ILE A 633 -23.50 -0.21 1.64
CA ILE A 633 -24.87 -0.70 1.69
C ILE A 633 -25.11 -1.54 0.44
N SER A 634 -25.68 -2.72 0.60
CA SER A 634 -26.08 -3.57 -0.50
C SER A 634 -27.46 -4.21 -0.24
N PHE A 635 -28.31 -4.12 -1.23
CA PHE A 635 -29.60 -4.81 -1.25
C PHE A 635 -29.67 -5.65 -2.52
N SER A 636 -30.08 -6.90 -2.39
CA SER A 636 -30.24 -7.79 -3.53
C SER A 636 -31.44 -8.69 -3.40
N VAL A 637 -32.04 -8.99 -4.55
CA VAL A 637 -33.15 -9.92 -4.71
C VAL A 637 -32.77 -10.93 -5.76
N SER A 638 -32.74 -12.20 -5.40
CA SER A 638 -32.51 -13.31 -6.31
C SER A 638 -33.84 -14.06 -6.52
N LEU A 639 -34.20 -14.24 -7.75
CA LEU A 639 -35.48 -14.84 -8.17
C LEU A 639 -35.22 -16.03 -9.09
N THR A 640 -35.83 -17.16 -8.84
CA THR A 640 -35.92 -18.25 -9.81
C THR A 640 -37.28 -18.22 -10.50
N PRO A 641 -37.43 -18.81 -11.69
CA PRO A 641 -38.73 -19.00 -12.26
C PRO A 641 -39.63 -19.81 -11.35
N PRO A 642 -40.94 -19.44 -11.19
CA PRO A 642 -41.87 -20.17 -10.34
C PRO A 642 -42.41 -21.44 -11.04
N TYR A 643 -41.53 -22.42 -11.21
CA TYR A 643 -41.82 -23.65 -11.96
C TYR A 643 -43.06 -24.40 -11.45
N SER A 644 -43.28 -24.39 -10.12
CA SER A 644 -44.41 -25.10 -9.51
C SER A 644 -45.76 -24.54 -9.94
N LEU A 645 -45.83 -23.23 -10.26
CA LEU A 645 -47.10 -22.57 -10.64
C LEU A 645 -47.52 -22.87 -12.09
N PHE A 646 -46.59 -23.33 -12.94
CA PHE A 646 -46.87 -23.65 -14.34
C PHE A 646 -47.08 -25.14 -14.60
N ARG A 647 -46.99 -25.97 -13.58
CA ARG A 647 -47.15 -27.42 -13.73
C ARG A 647 -48.63 -27.83 -13.91
N LYS A 648 -48.83 -28.75 -14.88
CA LYS A 648 -50.16 -29.32 -15.19
C LYS A 648 -50.15 -30.86 -15.13
N THR A 649 -49.11 -31.46 -14.53
CA THR A 649 -48.97 -32.92 -14.38
C THR A 649 -48.59 -33.25 -12.96
N ASP A 650 -49.27 -34.21 -12.38
CA ASP A 650 -48.93 -34.76 -11.03
C ASP A 650 -48.10 -36.04 -11.24
N LYS A 651 -46.82 -35.98 -10.88
CA LYS A 651 -45.92 -37.15 -10.96
C LYS A 651 -46.10 -38.15 -9.82
N GLY A 652 -46.78 -37.73 -8.77
CA GLY A 652 -47.15 -38.62 -7.63
C GLY A 652 -48.39 -39.46 -7.90
N VAL A 653 -49.11 -39.22 -9.01
CA VAL A 653 -50.31 -39.97 -9.39
C VAL A 653 -50.10 -40.38 -10.86
N LEU A 654 -50.23 -41.68 -11.15
CA LEU A 654 -50.16 -42.24 -12.48
C LEU A 654 -51.54 -42.45 -13.07
N ASP A 655 -51.71 -42.26 -14.35
CA ASP A 655 -52.90 -42.63 -15.12
C ASP A 655 -52.96 -44.14 -15.39
N ASN A 656 -54.06 -44.61 -15.98
CA ASN A 656 -54.22 -46.03 -16.31
C ASN A 656 -53.16 -46.57 -17.27
N ALA A 657 -52.41 -45.75 -17.92
CA ALA A 657 -51.33 -46.13 -18.84
C ALA A 657 -49.93 -46.02 -18.18
N GLY A 658 -49.85 -45.71 -16.87
CA GLY A 658 -48.61 -45.59 -16.10
C GLY A 658 -47.91 -44.26 -16.34
N ASN A 659 -48.52 -43.26 -17.00
CA ASN A 659 -47.91 -41.92 -17.18
C ASN A 659 -48.35 -40.94 -16.05
N PRO A 660 -47.56 -39.89 -15.78
CA PRO A 660 -47.97 -38.84 -14.84
C PRO A 660 -49.33 -38.24 -15.16
N SER A 661 -50.22 -38.19 -14.20
CA SER A 661 -51.61 -37.77 -14.39
C SER A 661 -51.69 -36.27 -14.71
N LYS A 662 -52.48 -35.90 -15.76
CA LYS A 662 -52.75 -34.49 -16.06
C LYS A 662 -53.75 -33.91 -15.09
N VAL A 663 -53.49 -32.72 -14.58
CA VAL A 663 -54.33 -31.98 -13.66
C VAL A 663 -54.78 -30.65 -14.26
N GLY A 664 -55.96 -30.19 -13.85
CA GLY A 664 -56.47 -28.89 -14.30
C GLY A 664 -55.68 -27.69 -13.80
N SER A 665 -55.19 -27.78 -12.61
CA SER A 665 -54.46 -26.70 -11.96
C SER A 665 -53.29 -27.21 -11.15
N TRP A 666 -52.23 -26.42 -11.00
CA TRP A 666 -51.13 -26.68 -10.08
C TRP A 666 -51.58 -26.85 -8.62
N ARG A 667 -52.74 -26.31 -8.23
CA ARG A 667 -53.35 -26.44 -6.91
C ARG A 667 -53.82 -27.87 -6.64
N ASP A 668 -54.09 -28.67 -7.65
CA ASP A 668 -54.55 -30.06 -7.54
C ASP A 668 -53.40 -31.06 -7.36
N ILE A 669 -52.15 -30.61 -7.56
CA ILE A 669 -50.96 -31.45 -7.43
C ILE A 669 -50.66 -31.73 -5.96
N ASN A 670 -50.38 -33.02 -5.67
CA ASN A 670 -49.89 -33.46 -4.36
C ASN A 670 -48.39 -33.69 -4.38
N TYR A 671 -47.62 -32.65 -4.09
CA TYR A 671 -46.16 -32.69 -4.12
C TYR A 671 -45.53 -33.61 -3.05
N ASP A 672 -46.27 -33.99 -2.00
CA ASP A 672 -45.78 -34.88 -0.96
C ASP A 672 -45.59 -36.32 -1.44
N LYS A 673 -46.29 -36.69 -2.52
CA LYS A 673 -46.12 -37.98 -3.19
C LYS A 673 -45.00 -38.02 -4.20
N TRP A 674 -44.37 -36.88 -4.48
CA TRP A 674 -43.27 -36.81 -5.43
C TRP A 674 -41.98 -37.30 -4.81
N SER A 675 -41.13 -37.98 -5.65
CA SER A 675 -39.75 -38.21 -5.23
C SER A 675 -38.99 -36.90 -5.05
N ALA A 676 -38.06 -36.84 -4.14
CA ALA A 676 -37.20 -35.65 -3.96
C ALA A 676 -36.48 -35.24 -5.24
N LYS A 677 -36.01 -36.23 -6.02
CA LYS A 677 -35.38 -36.02 -7.31
C LYS A 677 -36.30 -35.31 -8.34
N ASP A 678 -37.56 -35.71 -8.40
CA ASP A 678 -38.52 -35.09 -9.31
C ASP A 678 -38.98 -33.72 -8.83
N ARG A 679 -39.18 -33.61 -7.50
CA ARG A 679 -39.60 -32.33 -6.88
C ARG A 679 -38.57 -31.25 -7.08
N TYR A 680 -37.32 -31.54 -6.80
CA TYR A 680 -36.24 -30.56 -6.80
C TYR A 680 -35.34 -30.55 -8.07
N LYS A 681 -35.79 -31.19 -9.16
CA LYS A 681 -35.09 -31.14 -10.45
C LYS A 681 -34.83 -29.69 -10.91
N TRP A 682 -35.78 -28.79 -10.65
CA TRP A 682 -35.69 -27.36 -10.85
C TRP A 682 -35.91 -26.67 -9.51
N ILE A 683 -34.88 -26.03 -9.03
CA ILE A 683 -34.87 -25.32 -7.74
C ILE A 683 -35.67 -24.03 -7.87
N GLU A 684 -36.54 -23.77 -6.90
CA GLU A 684 -37.47 -22.65 -6.92
C GLU A 684 -37.45 -21.93 -5.59
N TYR A 685 -37.15 -20.61 -5.63
CA TYR A 685 -37.15 -19.70 -4.49
C TYR A 685 -37.14 -18.25 -4.89
N HIS A 686 -37.38 -17.37 -3.94
CA HIS A 686 -36.92 -15.98 -3.99
C HIS A 686 -36.16 -15.67 -2.70
N LYS A 687 -35.01 -15.00 -2.85
CA LYS A 687 -34.10 -14.69 -1.74
C LYS A 687 -33.79 -13.18 -1.71
N TRP A 688 -33.93 -12.59 -0.55
CA TRP A 688 -33.75 -11.17 -0.28
C TRP A 688 -32.58 -11.01 0.67
N SER A 689 -31.67 -10.10 0.41
CA SER A 689 -30.52 -9.82 1.27
C SER A 689 -30.30 -8.33 1.37
N LEU A 690 -30.21 -7.82 2.59
CA LEU A 690 -29.83 -6.45 2.90
C LEU A 690 -28.63 -6.48 3.83
N LYS A 691 -27.57 -5.77 3.46
CA LYS A 691 -26.35 -5.57 4.26
C LYS A 691 -26.03 -4.09 4.27
N ALA A 692 -25.82 -3.53 5.45
CA ALA A 692 -25.48 -2.12 5.61
C ALA A 692 -24.39 -1.96 6.67
N ASN A 693 -23.31 -1.33 6.31
CA ASN A 693 -22.21 -0.95 7.18
C ASN A 693 -22.07 0.57 7.17
N PHE A 694 -21.96 1.18 8.34
CA PHE A 694 -21.70 2.61 8.49
C PHE A 694 -20.45 2.80 9.34
N TYR A 695 -19.63 3.73 8.93
CA TYR A 695 -18.38 4.05 9.61
C TYR A 695 -18.38 5.53 9.98
N GLN A 696 -18.10 5.79 11.25
CA GLN A 696 -18.05 7.16 11.78
C GLN A 696 -16.85 7.31 12.69
N LYS A 697 -15.99 8.26 12.38
CA LYS A 697 -14.91 8.66 13.26
C LYS A 697 -15.50 9.40 14.47
N LEU A 698 -15.17 8.94 15.68
CA LEU A 698 -15.60 9.57 16.94
C LEU A 698 -14.54 10.58 17.42
N ILE A 699 -13.72 10.20 18.37
CA ILE A 699 -12.70 11.05 19.00
C ILE A 699 -11.31 10.51 18.66
N GLY A 700 -10.41 11.38 18.21
CA GLY A 700 -9.05 10.97 17.84
C GLY A 700 -9.07 10.00 16.66
N ASP A 701 -8.55 8.80 16.83
CA ASP A 701 -8.52 7.74 15.81
C ASP A 701 -9.53 6.62 16.08
N LEU A 702 -10.42 6.79 17.06
CA LEU A 702 -11.48 5.84 17.38
C LEU A 702 -12.58 5.91 16.32
N VAL A 703 -12.95 4.76 15.78
CA VAL A 703 -14.00 4.62 14.77
C VAL A 703 -15.12 3.75 15.29
N LEU A 704 -16.35 4.21 15.11
CA LEU A 704 -17.56 3.42 15.30
C LEU A 704 -17.94 2.78 13.96
N LYS A 705 -18.09 1.46 13.94
CA LYS A 705 -18.74 0.72 12.85
C LYS A 705 -20.08 0.19 13.36
N THR A 706 -21.15 0.49 12.65
CA THR A 706 -22.43 -0.15 12.86
C THR A 706 -22.78 -1.00 11.65
N LYS A 707 -23.28 -2.19 11.88
CA LYS A 707 -23.63 -3.17 10.85
C LYS A 707 -25.03 -3.68 11.06
N PHE A 708 -25.80 -3.73 9.99
CA PHE A 708 -27.11 -4.36 9.92
C PHE A 708 -27.12 -5.36 8.77
N GLN A 709 -27.68 -6.53 9.02
CA GLN A 709 -27.93 -7.54 8.00
C GLN A 709 -29.31 -8.13 8.19
N PHE A 710 -29.98 -8.39 7.07
CA PHE A 710 -31.26 -9.07 7.02
C PHE A 710 -31.28 -9.98 5.80
N GLY A 711 -31.79 -11.19 5.97
CA GLY A 711 -31.98 -12.11 4.86
C GLY A 711 -33.32 -12.84 5.00
N TYR A 712 -33.94 -13.02 3.86
CA TYR A 712 -35.20 -13.76 3.75
C TYR A 712 -35.16 -14.66 2.53
N LEU A 713 -35.43 -15.94 2.75
CA LEU A 713 -35.70 -16.94 1.73
C LEU A 713 -37.20 -17.19 1.70
N GLY A 714 -37.82 -17.11 0.56
CA GLY A 714 -39.23 -17.33 0.38
C GLY A 714 -39.56 -18.36 -0.72
N TYR A 715 -40.81 -18.71 -0.82
CA TYR A 715 -41.35 -19.63 -1.82
C TYR A 715 -42.54 -19.00 -2.54
N TYR A 716 -42.78 -19.40 -3.81
CA TYR A 716 -43.95 -18.93 -4.57
C TYR A 716 -45.19 -19.78 -4.31
N ASN A 717 -45.01 -21.06 -4.03
CA ASN A 717 -46.08 -22.02 -3.80
C ASN A 717 -45.95 -22.65 -2.43
N ARG A 718 -47.00 -22.50 -1.59
CA ARG A 718 -47.04 -23.02 -0.22
C ARG A 718 -46.92 -24.54 -0.16
N LYS A 719 -47.49 -25.26 -1.13
CA LYS A 719 -47.44 -26.73 -1.20
C LYS A 719 -46.04 -27.22 -1.62
N TRP A 720 -45.26 -26.36 -2.32
CA TRP A 720 -43.88 -26.63 -2.69
C TRP A 720 -42.96 -26.42 -1.48
N GLY A 721 -43.17 -25.34 -0.73
CA GLY A 721 -42.39 -24.98 0.44
C GLY A 721 -41.06 -24.32 0.14
N TYR A 722 -40.24 -24.18 1.17
CA TYR A 722 -38.89 -23.61 1.05
C TYR A 722 -37.97 -24.53 0.27
N SER A 723 -37.02 -23.91 -0.44
CA SER A 723 -35.96 -24.64 -1.14
C SER A 723 -35.00 -25.21 -0.11
N PRO A 724 -34.72 -26.49 -0.10
CA PRO A 724 -33.74 -27.08 0.79
C PRO A 724 -32.30 -26.90 0.31
N PHE A 725 -32.07 -26.32 -0.85
CA PHE A 725 -30.75 -25.98 -1.41
C PHE A 725 -30.27 -24.60 -1.02
N GLU A 726 -31.14 -23.75 -0.51
CA GLU A 726 -30.86 -22.40 -0.12
C GLU A 726 -31.23 -22.24 1.38
N GLY A 727 -30.63 -21.26 2.03
CA GLY A 727 -30.92 -20.97 3.43
C GLY A 727 -29.86 -20.14 4.10
N PHE A 728 -30.01 -19.98 5.41
CA PHE A 728 -29.08 -19.24 6.25
C PHE A 728 -28.66 -20.11 7.43
N LEU A 729 -27.37 -20.18 7.70
CA LEU A 729 -26.76 -20.81 8.86
C LEU A 729 -26.21 -19.73 9.77
N VAL A 730 -26.75 -19.53 10.94
CA VAL A 730 -26.41 -18.43 11.83
C VAL A 730 -25.68 -18.92 13.08
N GLY A 731 -24.61 -18.25 13.44
CA GLY A 731 -23.75 -18.52 14.58
C GLY A 731 -22.30 -18.76 14.18
N GLY A 732 -21.38 -18.54 15.13
CA GLY A 732 -19.97 -18.83 14.98
C GLY A 732 -19.16 -17.76 14.26
N ASP A 733 -18.07 -18.20 13.63
CA ASP A 733 -17.07 -17.37 12.98
C ASP A 733 -17.43 -16.98 11.53
N GLY A 734 -18.50 -17.50 10.98
CA GLY A 734 -18.88 -17.25 9.58
C GLY A 734 -18.00 -17.97 8.55
N MET A 735 -17.01 -18.73 8.99
CA MET A 735 -16.21 -19.57 8.11
C MET A 735 -16.90 -20.90 7.89
N SER A 736 -17.36 -21.14 6.67
CA SER A 736 -17.78 -22.49 6.29
C SER A 736 -16.54 -23.30 5.95
N GLY A 737 -16.32 -24.36 6.67
CA GLY A 737 -15.23 -25.30 6.36
C GLY A 737 -15.34 -25.91 4.97
N TYR A 738 -16.55 -25.99 4.43
CA TYR A 738 -16.90 -26.44 3.07
C TYR A 738 -18.17 -25.73 2.62
N ASN A 739 -18.26 -25.51 1.32
CA ASN A 739 -19.38 -24.86 0.68
C ASN A 739 -20.69 -25.57 1.02
N ASN A 740 -21.55 -24.92 1.76
CA ASN A 740 -22.84 -25.47 2.19
C ASN A 740 -23.92 -25.29 1.09
N TYR A 741 -23.52 -25.46 -0.17
CA TYR A 741 -24.40 -25.66 -1.32
C TYR A 741 -25.61 -24.71 -1.40
N GLY A 742 -25.36 -23.38 -1.50
CA GLY A 742 -26.40 -22.38 -1.58
C GLY A 742 -26.88 -21.84 -0.23
N THR A 743 -26.49 -22.47 0.88
CA THR A 743 -26.70 -21.87 2.21
C THR A 743 -25.67 -20.81 2.52
N GLU A 744 -26.10 -19.67 3.01
CA GLU A 744 -25.25 -18.56 3.42
C GLU A 744 -24.93 -18.64 4.92
N VAL A 745 -23.65 -18.66 5.27
CA VAL A 745 -23.21 -18.69 6.66
C VAL A 745 -23.11 -17.27 7.20
N ILE A 746 -23.82 -17.00 8.26
CA ILE A 746 -23.88 -15.70 8.93
C ILE A 746 -23.17 -15.81 10.28
N SER A 747 -22.08 -15.10 10.42
CA SER A 747 -21.34 -15.05 11.68
C SER A 747 -22.19 -14.40 12.79
N LEU A 748 -22.14 -14.97 13.98
CA LEU A 748 -22.53 -14.30 15.22
C LEU A 748 -21.53 -14.74 16.30
N ARG A 749 -20.60 -13.84 16.63
CA ARG A 749 -19.49 -14.13 17.54
C ARG A 749 -20.01 -14.39 18.95
N GLY A 750 -19.34 -15.26 19.68
CA GLY A 750 -19.80 -15.69 21.02
C GLY A 750 -20.72 -16.90 21.01
N TYR A 751 -21.09 -17.40 19.84
CA TYR A 751 -21.91 -18.62 19.65
C TYR A 751 -21.13 -19.65 18.83
N GLN A 752 -21.47 -20.91 18.96
CA GLN A 752 -20.91 -21.98 18.12
C GLN A 752 -21.46 -21.89 16.68
N ASN A 753 -20.71 -22.46 15.74
CA ASN A 753 -21.11 -22.48 14.34
C ASN A 753 -22.51 -23.12 14.18
N TYR A 754 -23.41 -22.41 13.51
CA TYR A 754 -24.78 -22.79 13.15
C TYR A 754 -25.74 -22.96 14.34
N SER A 755 -25.31 -22.74 15.58
CA SER A 755 -26.05 -23.02 16.80
C SER A 755 -27.38 -22.26 16.94
N LEU A 756 -27.51 -21.12 16.23
CA LEU A 756 -28.73 -20.31 16.24
C LEU A 756 -29.71 -20.65 15.11
N THR A 757 -29.35 -21.59 14.25
CA THR A 757 -30.18 -21.98 13.11
C THR A 757 -31.21 -22.99 13.55
N PRO A 758 -32.52 -22.75 13.33
CA PRO A 758 -33.54 -23.70 13.63
C PRO A 758 -33.35 -25.03 12.88
N THR A 759 -33.73 -26.13 13.52
CA THR A 759 -33.81 -27.45 12.87
C THR A 759 -35.27 -27.84 12.71
N SER A 760 -35.61 -28.44 11.56
CA SER A 760 -36.95 -28.97 11.29
C SER A 760 -36.85 -30.43 10.89
N TYR A 761 -37.97 -31.18 11.12
CA TYR A 761 -38.05 -32.54 10.65
C TYR A 761 -37.94 -32.60 9.12
N SER A 762 -37.10 -33.50 8.64
CA SER A 762 -36.93 -33.74 7.21
C SER A 762 -37.00 -35.23 6.93
N GLN A 763 -38.00 -35.62 6.16
CA GLN A 763 -38.16 -37.02 5.70
C GLN A 763 -37.00 -37.48 4.78
N TYR A 764 -36.21 -36.58 4.30
CA TYR A 764 -35.08 -36.81 3.41
C TYR A 764 -33.74 -36.97 4.14
N ASN A 765 -33.74 -36.78 5.47
CA ASN A 765 -32.54 -36.92 6.27
C ASN A 765 -32.67 -38.14 7.21
N THR A 766 -31.69 -39.04 7.18
CA THR A 766 -31.71 -40.24 8.04
C THR A 766 -31.76 -39.93 9.53
N ASN A 767 -31.26 -38.77 9.96
CA ASN A 767 -31.38 -38.29 11.34
C ASN A 767 -32.73 -37.60 11.61
N GLY A 768 -33.63 -37.50 10.61
CA GLY A 768 -34.93 -36.85 10.74
C GLY A 768 -34.94 -35.34 10.88
N TYR A 769 -33.79 -34.66 10.90
CA TYR A 769 -33.67 -33.22 11.08
C TYR A 769 -32.72 -32.58 10.11
N ALA A 770 -33.08 -31.40 9.60
CA ALA A 770 -32.29 -30.54 8.76
C ALA A 770 -32.32 -29.10 9.26
N TYR A 771 -31.28 -28.33 8.98
CA TYR A 771 -31.31 -26.91 9.23
C TYR A 771 -32.36 -26.22 8.35
N SER A 772 -33.14 -25.32 8.95
CA SER A 772 -34.25 -24.62 8.31
C SER A 772 -34.22 -23.12 8.60
N GLY A 773 -33.08 -22.50 8.44
CA GLY A 773 -32.92 -21.06 8.55
C GLY A 773 -33.35 -20.34 7.27
N ASN A 774 -34.54 -19.73 7.30
CA ASN A 774 -35.12 -19.07 6.14
C ASN A 774 -35.24 -17.56 6.30
N VAL A 775 -35.13 -17.07 7.54
CA VAL A 775 -35.09 -15.64 7.86
C VAL A 775 -34.03 -15.41 8.90
N TYR A 776 -33.22 -14.36 8.75
CA TYR A 776 -32.33 -13.92 9.82
C TYR A 776 -32.24 -12.40 9.88
N ASP A 777 -31.90 -11.91 11.05
CA ASP A 777 -31.38 -10.55 11.24
C ASP A 777 -30.08 -10.57 12.03
N LYS A 778 -29.27 -9.54 11.85
CA LYS A 778 -28.06 -9.32 12.62
C LYS A 778 -27.78 -7.84 12.75
N PHE A 779 -27.48 -7.42 13.97
CA PHE A 779 -26.98 -6.10 14.31
C PHE A 779 -25.58 -6.23 14.92
N SER A 780 -24.68 -5.31 14.59
CA SER A 780 -23.36 -5.27 15.20
C SER A 780 -22.90 -3.83 15.38
N ILE A 781 -22.35 -3.55 16.55
CA ILE A 781 -21.71 -2.28 16.88
C ILE A 781 -20.27 -2.60 17.23
N GLU A 782 -19.31 -2.00 16.55
CA GLU A 782 -17.88 -2.19 16.81
C GLU A 782 -17.20 -0.86 17.05
N LEU A 783 -16.43 -0.77 18.13
CA LEU A 783 -15.49 0.31 18.38
C LEU A 783 -14.13 -0.17 17.94
N ARG A 784 -13.53 0.50 16.96
CA ARG A 784 -12.27 0.14 16.32
C ARG A 784 -11.21 1.19 16.62
N TYR A 785 -10.05 0.75 17.09
CA TYR A 785 -8.91 1.61 17.37
C TYR A 785 -7.66 1.13 16.61
N PRO A 786 -7.07 1.97 15.74
CA PRO A 786 -5.91 1.58 14.98
C PRO A 786 -4.64 1.60 15.85
N ILE A 787 -3.88 0.52 15.78
CA ILE A 787 -2.59 0.38 16.46
C ILE A 787 -1.46 0.75 15.50
N VAL A 788 -1.55 0.23 14.26
CA VAL A 788 -0.61 0.50 13.17
C VAL A 788 -1.43 0.72 11.89
N LEU A 789 -1.21 1.84 11.21
CA LEU A 789 -1.79 2.13 9.90
C LEU A 789 -0.66 2.45 8.93
N GLN A 790 -0.06 1.42 8.35
CA GLN A 790 0.97 1.54 7.34
C GLN A 790 0.57 0.71 6.11
N PRO A 791 0.96 1.10 4.89
CA PRO A 791 0.63 0.34 3.68
C PRO A 791 1.08 -1.12 3.73
N GLN A 792 2.19 -1.39 4.44
CA GLN A 792 2.79 -2.71 4.58
C GLN A 792 2.16 -3.56 5.70
N SER A 793 1.45 -2.94 6.63
CA SER A 793 0.75 -3.63 7.71
C SER A 793 -0.27 -2.72 8.38
N THR A 794 -1.51 -3.16 8.46
CA THR A 794 -2.55 -2.48 9.23
C THR A 794 -2.96 -3.36 10.40
N ILE A 795 -2.84 -2.83 11.61
CA ILE A 795 -3.20 -3.55 12.85
C ILE A 795 -4.18 -2.68 13.62
N PHE A 796 -5.33 -3.24 13.98
CA PHE A 796 -6.31 -2.55 14.82
C PHE A 796 -6.96 -3.50 15.82
N ALA A 797 -7.28 -2.95 16.97
CA ALA A 797 -8.09 -3.62 17.99
C ALA A 797 -9.55 -3.20 17.84
N LEU A 798 -10.45 -4.07 18.27
CA LEU A 798 -11.87 -3.78 18.28
C LEU A 798 -12.55 -4.35 19.54
N ALA A 799 -13.61 -3.68 19.95
CA ALA A 799 -14.61 -4.21 20.89
C ALA A 799 -15.94 -4.23 20.16
N PHE A 800 -16.71 -5.28 20.34
CA PHE A 800 -17.96 -5.44 19.64
C PHE A 800 -19.12 -5.81 20.57
N PHE A 801 -20.32 -5.41 20.16
CA PHE A 801 -21.59 -5.91 20.64
C PHE A 801 -22.41 -6.36 19.44
N GLU A 802 -22.87 -7.61 19.44
CA GLU A 802 -23.66 -8.19 18.37
C GLU A 802 -24.97 -8.73 18.89
N GLY A 803 -25.99 -8.72 18.06
CA GLY A 803 -27.25 -9.35 18.28
C GLY A 803 -27.85 -9.84 16.99
N GLY A 804 -28.53 -10.96 17.01
CA GLY A 804 -29.18 -11.51 15.84
C GLY A 804 -29.87 -12.82 16.13
N ASN A 805 -30.67 -13.30 15.20
CA ASN A 805 -31.33 -14.58 15.32
C ASN A 805 -31.68 -15.17 13.95
N CYS A 806 -32.17 -16.39 13.96
CA CYS A 806 -32.62 -17.11 12.78
C CYS A 806 -33.97 -17.78 13.00
N TRP A 807 -34.83 -17.70 12.00
CA TRP A 807 -36.18 -18.32 12.06
C TRP A 807 -36.41 -19.20 10.85
N SER A 808 -37.24 -20.23 11.07
CA SER A 808 -37.63 -21.17 10.02
C SER A 808 -38.74 -20.65 9.10
N ASP A 809 -39.49 -19.62 9.50
CA ASP A 809 -40.57 -19.04 8.72
C ASP A 809 -40.70 -17.54 9.00
N ILE A 810 -41.01 -16.76 7.97
CA ILE A 810 -41.20 -15.30 8.07
C ILE A 810 -42.36 -14.94 9.03
N ARG A 811 -43.35 -15.83 9.22
CA ARG A 811 -44.44 -15.60 10.13
C ARG A 811 -44.01 -15.60 11.60
N ASN A 812 -42.92 -16.30 11.91
CA ASN A 812 -42.34 -16.38 13.25
C ASN A 812 -41.26 -15.31 13.47
N PHE A 813 -40.99 -14.49 12.46
CA PHE A 813 -39.98 -13.45 12.54
C PHE A 813 -40.35 -12.37 13.53
N ASN A 814 -39.46 -12.15 14.50
CA ASN A 814 -39.54 -11.06 15.46
C ASN A 814 -38.17 -10.38 15.60
N PRO A 815 -37.98 -9.20 15.04
CA PRO A 815 -36.66 -8.52 14.99
C PRO A 815 -36.12 -8.14 16.38
N PHE A 816 -36.94 -8.20 17.42
CA PHE A 816 -36.51 -7.90 18.79
C PHE A 816 -36.15 -9.17 19.61
N GLN A 817 -36.39 -10.35 19.08
CA GLN A 817 -36.03 -11.62 19.71
C GLN A 817 -34.61 -12.01 19.31
N ILE A 818 -33.63 -11.16 19.67
CA ILE A 818 -32.23 -11.34 19.29
C ILE A 818 -31.43 -12.08 20.36
N LYS A 819 -30.47 -12.87 19.91
CA LYS A 819 -29.43 -13.51 20.72
C LYS A 819 -28.23 -12.59 20.75
N ARG A 820 -27.80 -12.17 21.95
CA ARG A 820 -26.83 -11.08 22.16
C ARG A 820 -25.48 -11.64 22.52
N SER A 821 -24.44 -10.96 22.07
CA SER A 821 -23.05 -11.24 22.45
C SER A 821 -22.22 -9.97 22.52
N ALA A 822 -21.11 -10.04 23.26
CA ALA A 822 -20.09 -8.98 23.29
C ALA A 822 -18.70 -9.59 23.34
N GLY A 823 -17.72 -8.83 22.92
CA GLY A 823 -16.37 -9.32 22.91
C GLY A 823 -15.33 -8.31 22.43
N VAL A 824 -14.13 -8.81 22.31
CA VAL A 824 -12.96 -8.03 21.85
C VAL A 824 -12.19 -8.82 20.80
N GLY A 825 -11.48 -8.10 19.95
CA GLY A 825 -10.69 -8.74 18.91
C GLY A 825 -9.54 -7.89 18.38
N VAL A 826 -8.70 -8.53 17.61
CA VAL A 826 -7.58 -7.90 16.93
C VAL A 826 -7.59 -8.30 15.45
N ARG A 827 -7.29 -7.35 14.59
CA ARG A 827 -7.13 -7.53 13.16
C ARG A 827 -5.72 -7.17 12.73
N VAL A 828 -5.16 -7.99 11.87
CA VAL A 828 -3.85 -7.80 11.27
C VAL A 828 -4.00 -7.99 9.76
N TYR A 829 -3.80 -6.93 9.01
CA TYR A 829 -3.74 -6.99 7.55
C TYR A 829 -2.30 -7.01 7.07
N LEU A 830 -1.98 -8.00 6.26
CA LEU A 830 -0.69 -8.15 5.59
C LEU A 830 -0.95 -8.31 4.09
N PRO A 831 -0.32 -7.52 3.20
CA PRO A 831 -0.60 -7.55 1.76
C PRO A 831 -0.48 -8.93 1.11
N VAL A 832 0.40 -9.79 1.62
CA VAL A 832 0.65 -11.16 1.09
C VAL A 832 -0.37 -12.18 1.59
N VAL A 833 -0.87 -12.01 2.82
CA VAL A 833 -1.72 -12.99 3.51
C VAL A 833 -3.18 -12.54 3.54
N GLY A 834 -3.44 -11.24 3.43
CA GLY A 834 -4.77 -10.66 3.61
C GLY A 834 -5.07 -10.29 5.06
N LEU A 835 -6.34 -10.23 5.40
CA LEU A 835 -6.81 -9.89 6.74
C LEU A 835 -6.87 -11.15 7.62
N LEU A 836 -6.18 -11.09 8.75
CA LEU A 836 -6.22 -12.10 9.80
C LEU A 836 -6.88 -11.51 11.04
N GLY A 837 -7.65 -12.30 11.77
CA GLY A 837 -8.30 -11.85 12.98
C GLY A 837 -8.46 -12.94 14.02
N ILE A 838 -8.47 -12.50 15.27
CA ILE A 838 -8.81 -13.33 16.42
C ILE A 838 -9.79 -12.53 17.28
N ASP A 839 -10.94 -13.12 17.58
CA ASP A 839 -11.94 -12.54 18.45
C ASP A 839 -12.22 -13.49 19.63
N TRP A 840 -12.39 -12.91 20.78
CA TRP A 840 -13.02 -13.56 21.92
C TRP A 840 -14.42 -12.98 22.09
N GLY A 841 -15.45 -13.82 22.07
CA GLY A 841 -16.83 -13.44 22.21
C GLY A 841 -17.53 -14.19 23.32
N TYR A 842 -18.42 -13.51 24.03
CA TYR A 842 -19.27 -14.05 25.08
C TYR A 842 -20.75 -13.92 24.67
N GLY A 843 -21.43 -15.06 24.54
CA GLY A 843 -22.86 -15.13 24.22
C GLY A 843 -23.71 -15.08 25.50
N PHE A 844 -24.57 -14.10 25.61
CA PHE A 844 -25.41 -13.91 26.84
C PHE A 844 -26.55 -14.88 26.93
N ASP A 845 -27.05 -15.33 25.79
CA ASP A 845 -28.33 -16.08 25.70
C ASP A 845 -28.12 -17.58 25.36
N ASP A 846 -26.86 -18.06 25.44
CA ASP A 846 -26.54 -19.49 25.24
C ASP A 846 -26.52 -20.23 26.57
N SER A 847 -27.45 -21.21 26.71
CA SER A 847 -27.58 -22.01 27.93
C SER A 847 -26.93 -23.39 27.82
N VAL A 848 -26.54 -23.84 26.62
CA VAL A 848 -26.22 -25.24 26.34
C VAL A 848 -24.75 -25.52 26.09
N ASN A 849 -23.99 -24.62 25.45
CA ASN A 849 -22.68 -24.95 24.87
C ASN A 849 -21.47 -24.14 25.37
N GLY A 850 -21.61 -23.49 26.51
CA GLY A 850 -20.55 -22.62 27.06
C GLY A 850 -20.61 -21.20 26.48
N LYS A 851 -20.52 -20.24 27.38
CA LYS A 851 -20.81 -18.83 27.10
C LYS A 851 -19.70 -18.08 26.42
N SER A 852 -18.51 -18.66 26.19
CA SER A 852 -17.40 -17.97 25.58
C SER A 852 -16.79 -18.78 24.45
N GLN A 853 -16.50 -18.12 23.33
CA GLN A 853 -15.93 -18.72 22.13
C GLN A 853 -14.78 -17.87 21.62
N PHE A 854 -13.74 -18.55 21.09
CA PHE A 854 -12.70 -17.93 20.28
C PHE A 854 -13.03 -18.14 18.80
N HIS A 855 -12.93 -17.08 18.03
CA HIS A 855 -13.18 -17.08 16.60
C HIS A 855 -11.95 -16.63 15.84
N PHE A 856 -11.60 -17.36 14.80
CA PHE A 856 -10.51 -17.03 13.91
C PHE A 856 -11.07 -16.50 12.60
N LEU A 857 -10.40 -15.53 12.00
CA LEU A 857 -10.78 -14.96 10.72
C LEU A 857 -9.57 -14.98 9.78
N ILE A 858 -9.79 -15.45 8.55
CA ILE A 858 -8.79 -15.48 7.49
C ILE A 858 -9.41 -14.98 6.19
N GLY A 859 -8.90 -13.86 5.68
CA GLY A 859 -9.25 -13.34 4.36
C GLY A 859 -10.54 -12.54 4.25
N GLN A 860 -11.50 -12.71 5.16
CA GLN A 860 -12.77 -11.97 5.18
C GLN A 860 -13.00 -11.29 6.54
N GLU A 861 -13.80 -10.24 6.55
CA GLU A 861 -14.24 -9.56 7.77
C GLU A 861 -15.63 -10.06 8.17
N PHE A 862 -15.87 -10.24 9.47
CA PHE A 862 -17.17 -10.68 10.03
C PHE A 862 -18.32 -9.76 9.65
#